data_9f4234e8e1075beb074c2e4c94bb583a
#
_entry.id   9f4234e8e1075beb074c2e4c94bb583a
#
_cell.length_a   1.000
_cell.length_b   1.000
_cell.length_c   1.000
_cell.angle_alpha   90.00
_cell.angle_beta   90.00
_cell.angle_gamma   90.00
#
_symmetry.space_group_name_H-M   'P 1'
#
loop_
_entity.id
_entity.type
_entity.pdbx_description
1 polymer ?
#
loop_
_entity_poly.entity_id
_entity_poly.type
_entity_poly.pdbx_seq_one_letter_code
_entity_poly.pdbx_strand_id
1 'polypeptide(L)'
;MEHLHDADCDICFIQETFLRDGDKAKLAEIREYGWNIISDPRKHRSGGGISMLYRNTFELKSNKKVTKYKSFQVMESLMNTDQGIIRLINVYRPPYTKKARHTECAFLEEFEDYLKDVLSKAGSPIIAGDFNFHMERPDDLYPKKLYQLLEDYQLHQHVPLVPTHDQDGTLDLVITSKTFRNKLSSFEIIPSSTRSDHFLVVFDADVTHKSESDSVNYSNYRKFKDIDIEKFKEDVMNSELRDPREAMSADEAVELYNNVLTQLMDKHCPVIKKKIMKRPTPWIDLELRILRRQRRAAERAWRKGTGSRVDYINLRDEYTRLEFIKRSDHHRESLKASSGDTKTLYKKLNRLLGNESHDLPRHTDSCKLSEDFKDFFAEKVNKIRSDILLEEDEMQDSFIQVDEIQETPDLNCGFDSFAAVTPKDIKELVSKMSNKFCCLDPIPTFLLKTCVDELSPILLHILNTSVTTGCFPAGMKNAVIKPTLKKDNADSDMLSNYRPVSNLTAVSKLLERVVLNQLNDYLNSNDLYCPVQSGYRPHHSCETLLVRMTDDINREIQAGNIVIVILLDLSAAFDTIDHDVLMEKLLKDYGIRGKAFAWMQSYLQSRTFCVKIDDTFSSLLELLFGVPQGSLLGPILFILYIKALQKIAAKYGLDIQLYADDSQLYISFHPSSHSMLADVKDRINSCLAEIRCWMLKNFMKLNESKTELLVLGKPKVLKECDLEVTVQFGNITISPTVCKGDNWKSLGVKFDESMSMQRQINSVKQRCSWTMMNLRTIGRYLDEGLKIMMVKQLVLSKLDYCNSLYMNLPKTRLKKLKSILNGTIRFIYNIKDRSEELIPYYKKAHILPIDQRIFFKVCLLTHNSVHGSSPDYIKELIEIEVPKDCTTSNTRSKVAGDRFRLKIPKMPKNMVDGRRFSNFAPTTWNSLPFSLRCIEDTPNFKKMLKNHLYDSL
;
A
#
# COMPACT_ATOMS: atom_id res chain seq x y z
N MET A 1 8.31 30.63 8.84
CA MET A 1 8.85 30.26 7.51
C MET A 1 9.17 31.49 6.68
N GLU A 2 8.26 32.45 6.58
CA GLU A 2 8.46 33.64 5.78
C GLU A 2 9.65 34.49 6.27
N HIS A 3 9.80 34.68 7.59
CA HIS A 3 10.94 35.41 8.15
C HIS A 3 12.29 34.79 7.83
N LEU A 4 12.35 33.44 7.79
CA LEU A 4 13.57 32.70 7.41
C LEU A 4 13.90 32.90 5.93
N HIS A 5 12.88 33.01 5.09
CA HIS A 5 13.04 33.37 3.68
C HIS A 5 13.46 34.81 3.50
N ASP A 6 12.91 35.73 4.32
CA ASP A 6 13.18 37.14 4.22
C ASP A 6 14.58 37.51 4.73
N ALA A 7 15.07 36.80 5.75
CA ALA A 7 16.44 36.93 6.25
C ALA A 7 17.46 36.11 5.46
N ASP A 8 17.05 35.48 4.37
CA ASP A 8 17.85 34.54 3.52
C ASP A 8 18.63 33.48 4.31
N CYS A 9 18.05 33.03 5.40
CA CYS A 9 18.68 32.04 6.29
C CYS A 9 18.81 30.70 5.64
N ASP A 10 19.91 29.99 5.94
CA ASP A 10 20.15 28.59 5.53
C ASP A 10 19.84 27.61 6.66
N ILE A 11 20.18 27.96 7.89
CA ILE A 11 19.96 27.15 9.09
C ILE A 11 19.34 28.03 10.18
N CYS A 12 18.37 27.50 10.93
CA CYS A 12 17.72 28.20 12.03
C CYS A 12 17.59 27.31 13.26
N PHE A 13 18.00 27.84 14.40
CA PHE A 13 17.80 27.23 15.71
C PHE A 13 16.53 27.81 16.34
N ILE A 14 15.64 26.95 16.81
CA ILE A 14 14.37 27.36 17.42
C ILE A 14 14.23 26.72 18.80
N GLN A 15 13.91 27.56 19.76
CA GLN A 15 13.56 27.15 21.14
C GLN A 15 12.05 27.32 21.31
N GLU A 16 11.48 26.70 22.32
CA GLU A 16 10.05 26.74 22.67
C GLU A 16 9.11 26.45 21.50
N THR A 17 9.39 25.36 20.77
CA THR A 17 8.62 25.00 19.57
C THR A 17 7.19 24.57 19.84
N PHE A 18 6.84 24.20 21.08
CA PHE A 18 5.55 23.65 21.49
C PHE A 18 5.06 22.46 20.63
N LEU A 19 5.98 21.81 19.91
CA LEU A 19 5.68 20.62 19.11
C LEU A 19 5.50 19.41 20.04
N ARG A 20 4.57 18.51 19.65
CA ARG A 20 4.29 17.25 20.36
C ARG A 20 4.75 16.06 19.53
N ASP A 21 5.04 14.94 20.21
CA ASP A 21 5.19 13.66 19.52
C ASP A 21 3.89 13.37 18.75
N GLY A 22 3.93 13.38 17.43
CA GLY A 22 2.75 13.18 16.57
C GLY A 22 2.34 14.39 15.73
N ASP A 23 2.93 15.59 15.90
CA ASP A 23 2.67 16.78 15.07
C ASP A 23 3.28 16.67 13.65
N LYS A 24 3.35 15.43 13.11
CA LYS A 24 3.96 15.13 11.80
C LYS A 24 3.40 15.97 10.66
N ALA A 25 2.11 16.30 10.70
CA ALA A 25 1.49 17.13 9.67
C ALA A 25 2.03 18.58 9.67
N LYS A 26 2.31 19.15 10.85
CA LYS A 26 2.95 20.47 10.95
C LYS A 26 4.39 20.44 10.41
N LEU A 27 5.11 19.34 10.70
CA LEU A 27 6.46 19.13 10.17
C LEU A 27 6.46 18.95 8.64
N ALA A 28 5.42 18.32 8.09
CA ALA A 28 5.26 18.18 6.64
C ALA A 28 5.04 19.51 5.95
N GLU A 29 4.26 20.41 6.56
CA GLU A 29 4.07 21.78 6.05
C GLU A 29 5.40 22.53 5.92
N ILE A 30 6.31 22.41 6.88
CA ILE A 30 7.63 23.02 6.83
C ILE A 30 8.43 22.51 5.64
N ARG A 31 8.37 21.20 5.35
CA ARG A 31 9.04 20.59 4.20
C ARG A 31 8.51 21.07 2.85
N GLU A 32 7.22 21.42 2.78
CA GLU A 32 6.63 21.98 1.55
C GLU A 32 7.25 23.33 1.14
N TYR A 33 7.83 24.05 2.10
CA TYR A 33 8.55 25.30 1.85
C TYR A 33 10.05 25.12 1.51
N GLY A 34 10.50 23.89 1.32
CA GLY A 34 11.90 23.59 0.96
C GLY A 34 12.85 23.53 2.16
N TRP A 35 12.31 23.32 3.36
CA TRP A 35 13.08 23.20 4.59
C TRP A 35 12.98 21.81 5.18
N ASN A 36 14.07 21.32 5.72
CA ASN A 36 14.12 20.15 6.59
C ASN A 36 14.05 20.58 8.05
N ILE A 37 13.61 19.67 8.92
CA ILE A 37 13.52 19.93 10.35
C ILE A 37 13.99 18.71 11.15
N ILE A 38 14.86 18.97 12.12
CA ILE A 38 15.18 18.07 13.22
C ILE A 38 14.49 18.63 14.46
N SER A 39 13.71 17.83 15.18
CA SER A 39 12.93 18.29 16.31
C SER A 39 13.03 17.34 17.49
N ASP A 40 13.17 17.89 18.70
CA ASP A 40 13.07 17.19 19.97
C ASP A 40 11.91 17.77 20.80
N PRO A 41 10.69 17.23 20.63
CA PRO A 41 9.52 17.67 21.38
C PRO A 41 9.61 17.23 22.84
N ARG A 42 9.13 18.06 23.75
CA ARG A 42 9.08 17.74 25.18
C ARG A 42 8.01 16.71 25.50
N LYS A 43 8.37 15.60 26.17
CA LYS A 43 7.50 14.42 26.32
C LYS A 43 6.35 14.54 27.32
N HIS A 44 6.44 15.41 28.35
CA HIS A 44 5.54 15.33 29.51
C HIS A 44 4.96 16.65 30.05
N ARG A 45 5.18 17.81 29.39
CA ARG A 45 4.65 19.12 29.83
C ARG A 45 4.20 19.95 28.63
N SER A 46 3.23 20.84 28.86
CA SER A 46 2.90 21.92 27.95
C SER A 46 4.01 22.96 27.97
N GLY A 47 4.66 23.24 26.84
CA GLY A 47 5.74 24.22 26.71
C GLY A 47 7.12 23.62 26.47
N GLY A 48 8.03 24.38 25.86
CA GLY A 48 9.40 23.99 25.51
C GLY A 48 9.49 23.15 24.24
N GLY A 49 10.59 22.43 24.08
CA GLY A 49 10.96 21.74 22.85
C GLY A 49 11.91 22.58 21.99
N ILE A 50 12.89 21.92 21.37
CA ILE A 50 13.90 22.54 20.52
C ILE A 50 13.87 21.93 19.12
N SER A 51 14.14 22.74 18.11
CA SER A 51 14.19 22.31 16.72
C SER A 51 15.31 23.03 15.97
N MET A 52 15.77 22.38 14.93
CA MET A 52 16.71 22.96 13.97
C MET A 52 16.09 22.83 12.57
N LEU A 53 15.88 23.96 11.91
CA LEU A 53 15.45 24.01 10.51
C LEU A 53 16.65 24.29 9.62
N TYR A 54 16.69 23.65 8.45
CA TYR A 54 17.74 23.87 7.46
C TYR A 54 17.20 23.70 6.06
N ARG A 55 17.75 24.43 5.09
CA ARG A 55 17.34 24.31 3.68
C ARG A 55 17.64 22.90 3.19
N ASN A 56 16.81 22.38 2.30
CA ASN A 56 16.96 21.04 1.71
C ASN A 56 18.23 20.90 0.83
N THR A 57 18.98 21.96 0.62
CA THR A 57 20.29 21.98 -0.02
C THR A 57 21.42 21.53 0.94
N PHE A 58 21.17 21.51 2.25
CA PHE A 58 22.11 21.08 3.28
C PHE A 58 21.80 19.67 3.75
N GLU A 59 22.85 18.93 4.08
CA GLU A 59 22.76 17.62 4.70
C GLU A 59 23.30 17.70 6.13
N LEU A 60 22.39 17.53 7.10
CA LEU A 60 22.74 17.51 8.52
C LEU A 60 22.58 16.08 9.06
N LYS A 61 23.64 15.54 9.67
CA LYS A 61 23.58 14.26 10.39
C LYS A 61 23.17 14.53 11.84
N SER A 62 21.95 14.17 12.19
CA SER A 62 21.46 14.28 13.58
C SER A 62 22.21 13.32 14.50
N ASN A 63 22.77 13.82 15.57
CA ASN A 63 23.34 13.01 16.63
C ASN A 63 22.23 12.46 17.56
N LYS A 64 22.48 11.35 18.25
CA LYS A 64 21.52 10.78 19.22
C LYS A 64 21.15 11.84 20.28
N LYS A 65 19.87 11.82 20.75
CA LYS A 65 19.36 12.69 21.80
C LYS A 65 20.25 12.65 23.05
N VAL A 66 20.69 13.80 23.49
CA VAL A 66 21.42 13.94 24.75
C VAL A 66 20.39 14.17 25.87
N THR A 67 20.01 13.11 26.56
CA THR A 67 18.98 13.15 27.62
C THR A 67 19.56 13.19 29.03
N LYS A 68 20.88 13.35 29.16
CA LYS A 68 21.63 13.27 30.42
C LYS A 68 21.34 14.46 31.34
N TYR A 69 21.13 15.64 30.78
CA TYR A 69 21.01 16.92 31.51
C TYR A 69 19.57 17.24 31.89
N LYS A 70 19.36 17.84 33.05
CA LYS A 70 18.01 18.16 33.58
C LYS A 70 17.70 19.64 33.57
N SER A 71 18.74 20.50 33.68
CA SER A 71 18.58 21.94 33.75
C SER A 71 18.39 22.63 32.37
N PHE A 72 18.76 21.95 31.29
CA PHE A 72 18.61 22.47 29.94
C PHE A 72 18.29 21.36 28.89
N GLN A 73 17.82 21.77 27.74
CA GLN A 73 17.64 20.89 26.56
C GLN A 73 18.77 21.20 25.57
N VAL A 74 19.27 20.17 24.91
CA VAL A 74 20.32 20.32 23.88
C VAL A 74 20.08 19.39 22.71
N MET A 75 20.31 19.90 21.51
CA MET A 75 20.25 19.16 20.26
C MET A 75 21.53 19.37 19.48
N GLU A 76 22.15 18.29 18.99
CA GLU A 76 23.37 18.31 18.20
C GLU A 76 23.12 17.81 16.78
N SER A 77 23.73 18.48 15.81
CA SER A 77 23.79 18.01 14.42
C SER A 77 25.18 18.28 13.84
N LEU A 78 25.62 17.43 12.93
CA LEU A 78 26.93 17.56 12.29
C LEU A 78 26.72 17.99 10.82
N MET A 79 27.50 18.93 10.38
CA MET A 79 27.55 19.43 9.00
C MET A 79 28.97 19.29 8.46
N ASN A 80 29.09 18.64 7.30
CA ASN A 80 30.39 18.56 6.59
C ASN A 80 30.61 19.81 5.77
N THR A 81 31.75 20.47 5.93
CA THR A 81 32.14 21.67 5.18
C THR A 81 33.52 21.48 4.55
N ASP A 82 33.90 22.40 3.69
CA ASP A 82 35.25 22.50 3.11
C ASP A 82 36.34 22.64 4.18
N GLN A 83 35.99 23.17 5.35
CA GLN A 83 36.89 23.43 6.48
C GLN A 83 36.84 22.35 7.57
N GLY A 84 36.18 21.22 7.29
CA GLY A 84 36.00 20.14 8.23
C GLY A 84 34.57 20.03 8.77
N ILE A 85 34.41 19.31 9.86
CA ILE A 85 33.10 19.07 10.47
C ILE A 85 32.74 20.26 11.37
N ILE A 86 31.56 20.84 11.14
CA ILE A 86 30.94 21.80 12.09
C ILE A 86 29.88 21.04 12.92
N ARG A 87 29.94 21.25 14.21
CA ARG A 87 28.97 20.75 15.18
C ARG A 87 27.99 21.86 15.52
N LEU A 88 26.76 21.76 15.01
CA LEU A 88 25.67 22.69 15.26
C LEU A 88 24.93 22.25 16.52
N ILE A 89 24.83 23.13 17.50
CA ILE A 89 24.29 22.84 18.84
C ILE A 89 23.23 23.86 19.19
N ASN A 90 21.99 23.39 19.42
CA ASN A 90 20.87 24.20 19.88
C ASN A 90 20.66 23.97 21.38
N VAL A 91 20.73 25.03 22.18
CA VAL A 91 20.58 24.97 23.64
C VAL A 91 19.34 25.77 24.04
N TYR A 92 18.56 25.21 24.96
CA TYR A 92 17.45 25.93 25.60
C TYR A 92 17.48 25.70 27.10
N ARG A 93 17.68 26.76 27.88
CA ARG A 93 17.57 26.76 29.33
C ARG A 93 16.22 27.39 29.71
N PRO A 94 15.25 26.62 30.26
CA PRO A 94 14.00 27.19 30.72
C PRO A 94 14.20 28.18 31.86
N PRO A 95 13.41 29.28 31.92
CA PRO A 95 13.49 30.24 33.00
C PRO A 95 13.17 29.58 34.36
N TYR A 96 13.70 30.13 35.45
CA TYR A 96 13.43 29.63 36.79
C TYR A 96 11.94 29.76 37.12
N THR A 97 11.31 28.65 37.48
CA THR A 97 9.93 28.63 38.00
C THR A 97 9.90 27.84 39.32
N LYS A 98 8.97 28.17 40.24
CA LYS A 98 8.78 27.43 41.50
C LYS A 98 8.55 25.93 41.31
N LYS A 99 8.18 25.47 40.09
CA LYS A 99 7.99 24.05 39.74
C LYS A 99 9.24 23.43 39.08
N ALA A 100 10.08 24.21 38.41
CA ALA A 100 11.35 23.77 37.82
C ALA A 100 12.49 24.20 38.75
N ARG A 101 12.86 23.34 39.73
CA ARG A 101 13.85 23.64 40.80
C ARG A 101 15.31 23.57 40.32
N HIS A 102 15.61 23.96 39.09
CA HIS A 102 16.99 23.98 38.59
C HIS A 102 17.57 25.38 38.78
N THR A 103 18.52 25.48 39.67
CA THR A 103 19.21 26.75 39.92
C THR A 103 20.21 27.07 38.82
N GLU A 104 20.61 28.34 38.72
CA GLU A 104 21.67 28.79 37.80
C GLU A 104 22.99 28.04 38.04
N CYS A 105 23.34 27.72 39.33
CA CYS A 105 24.49 26.89 39.66
C CYS A 105 24.41 25.51 39.04
N ALA A 106 23.27 24.83 39.17
CA ALA A 106 23.09 23.49 38.59
C ALA A 106 23.21 23.50 37.05
N PHE A 107 22.74 24.57 36.40
CA PHE A 107 22.95 24.73 34.98
C PHE A 107 24.43 24.89 34.61
N LEU A 108 25.18 25.75 35.30
CA LEU A 108 26.59 25.97 35.02
C LEU A 108 27.42 24.70 35.21
N GLU A 109 27.14 23.90 36.25
CA GLU A 109 27.79 22.61 36.48
C GLU A 109 27.46 21.59 35.38
N GLU A 110 26.18 21.44 35.04
CA GLU A 110 25.75 20.53 33.93
C GLU A 110 26.26 21.00 32.57
N PHE A 111 26.30 22.33 32.29
CA PHE A 111 26.79 22.88 31.08
C PHE A 111 28.31 22.75 30.93
N GLU A 112 29.05 22.88 32.05
CA GLU A 112 30.49 22.57 32.06
C GLU A 112 30.77 21.11 31.73
N ASP A 113 30.03 20.18 32.31
CA ASP A 113 30.15 18.75 32.01
C ASP A 113 29.79 18.47 30.52
N TYR A 114 28.80 19.17 29.96
CA TYR A 114 28.47 19.10 28.56
C TYR A 114 29.59 19.64 27.68
N LEU A 115 30.19 20.78 28.02
CA LEU A 115 31.30 21.36 27.25
C LEU A 115 32.52 20.43 27.22
N LYS A 116 32.85 19.76 28.33
CA LYS A 116 33.92 18.75 28.39
C LYS A 116 33.68 17.62 27.39
N ASP A 117 32.42 17.12 27.33
CA ASP A 117 32.05 16.05 26.41
C ASP A 117 32.10 16.51 24.96
N VAL A 118 31.52 17.67 24.64
CA VAL A 118 31.41 18.20 23.26
C VAL A 118 32.77 18.61 22.69
N LEU A 119 33.62 19.26 23.50
CA LEU A 119 34.93 19.72 23.03
C LEU A 119 35.96 18.58 22.89
N SER A 120 35.70 17.41 23.49
CA SER A 120 36.48 16.19 23.27
C SER A 120 36.21 15.50 21.94
N LYS A 121 35.13 15.87 21.26
CA LYS A 121 34.66 15.25 19.99
C LYS A 121 35.15 16.03 18.79
N ALA A 122 35.27 15.34 17.64
CA ALA A 122 35.62 15.99 16.38
C ALA A 122 34.56 17.01 15.93
N GLY A 123 35.02 18.13 15.36
CA GLY A 123 34.19 19.19 14.79
C GLY A 123 34.19 20.49 15.61
N SER A 124 34.22 21.61 14.91
CA SER A 124 34.14 22.96 15.53
C SER A 124 32.71 23.24 16.00
N PRO A 125 32.49 23.55 17.29
CA PRO A 125 31.15 23.81 17.81
C PRO A 125 30.67 25.24 17.45
N ILE A 126 29.41 25.32 16.97
CA ILE A 126 28.60 26.54 16.97
C ILE A 126 27.45 26.25 17.93
N ILE A 127 27.45 26.88 19.11
CA ILE A 127 26.44 26.70 20.14
C ILE A 127 25.55 27.94 20.10
N ALA A 128 24.27 27.77 19.77
CA ALA A 128 23.32 28.88 19.72
C ALA A 128 22.06 28.51 20.49
N GLY A 129 21.39 29.52 21.05
CA GLY A 129 20.13 29.30 21.74
C GLY A 129 19.84 30.28 22.86
N ASP A 130 18.73 29.99 23.58
CA ASP A 130 18.27 30.79 24.70
C ASP A 130 18.83 30.21 26.02
N PHE A 131 19.69 31.04 26.64
CA PHE A 131 20.34 30.71 27.89
C PHE A 131 19.62 31.27 29.13
N ASN A 132 18.68 32.21 28.91
CA ASN A 132 17.95 32.88 29.96
C ASN A 132 18.87 33.54 31.03
N PHE A 133 20.08 33.99 30.64
CA PHE A 133 20.97 34.80 31.45
C PHE A 133 21.00 36.22 30.96
N HIS A 134 20.89 37.22 31.82
CA HIS A 134 20.98 38.65 31.50
C HIS A 134 22.43 39.06 31.23
N MET A 135 22.93 38.76 30.02
CA MET A 135 24.33 39.01 29.64
C MET A 135 24.68 40.46 29.50
N GLU A 136 23.69 41.38 29.37
CA GLU A 136 23.85 42.82 29.44
C GLU A 136 24.29 43.33 30.80
N ARG A 137 24.29 42.44 31.85
CA ARG A 137 24.76 42.71 33.21
C ARG A 137 25.96 41.84 33.52
N PRO A 138 27.16 42.15 32.97
CA PRO A 138 28.31 41.27 33.07
C PRO A 138 28.89 41.15 34.49
N ASP A 139 28.58 42.09 35.36
CA ASP A 139 29.02 42.09 36.79
C ASP A 139 28.12 41.24 37.67
N ASP A 140 26.95 40.86 37.24
CA ASP A 140 26.07 39.95 37.98
C ASP A 140 26.72 38.59 38.13
N LEU A 141 26.46 37.92 39.29
CA LEU A 141 27.13 36.70 39.72
C LEU A 141 27.13 35.59 38.65
N TYR A 142 26.00 35.35 38.00
CA TYR A 142 25.85 34.21 37.08
C TYR A 142 26.30 34.54 35.64
N PRO A 143 26.00 35.68 35.04
CA PRO A 143 26.61 36.12 33.79
C PRO A 143 28.14 36.09 33.87
N LYS A 144 28.72 36.65 34.97
CA LYS A 144 30.17 36.65 35.22
C LYS A 144 30.75 35.23 35.26
N LYS A 145 30.07 34.28 35.95
CA LYS A 145 30.51 32.89 35.99
C LYS A 145 30.42 32.23 34.63
N LEU A 146 29.39 32.54 33.82
CA LEU A 146 29.27 32.00 32.46
C LEU A 146 30.40 32.52 31.57
N TYR A 147 30.71 33.84 31.64
CA TYR A 147 31.86 34.41 30.91
C TYR A 147 33.17 33.73 31.32
N GLN A 148 33.42 33.51 32.61
CA GLN A 148 34.62 32.83 33.11
C GLN A 148 34.67 31.35 32.59
N LEU A 149 33.55 30.65 32.62
CA LEU A 149 33.45 29.29 32.08
C LEU A 149 33.78 29.24 30.58
N LEU A 150 33.25 30.18 29.79
CA LEU A 150 33.56 30.26 28.36
C LEU A 150 35.03 30.57 28.09
N GLU A 151 35.66 31.45 28.92
CA GLU A 151 37.10 31.75 28.82
C GLU A 151 37.94 30.52 29.14
N ASP A 152 37.61 29.79 30.22
CA ASP A 152 38.33 28.57 30.67
C ASP A 152 38.38 27.50 29.55
N TYR A 153 37.32 27.40 28.75
CA TYR A 153 37.21 26.44 27.62
C TYR A 153 37.59 27.03 26.27
N GLN A 154 38.21 28.22 26.21
CA GLN A 154 38.64 28.89 24.98
C GLN A 154 37.44 29.13 23.99
N LEU A 155 36.29 29.44 24.58
CA LEU A 155 35.07 29.79 23.83
C LEU A 155 34.85 31.29 23.81
N HIS A 156 34.12 31.79 22.83
CA HIS A 156 33.78 33.18 22.65
C HIS A 156 32.28 33.36 22.36
N GLN A 157 31.63 34.29 23.04
CA GLN A 157 30.23 34.66 22.81
C GLN A 157 30.26 35.87 21.83
N HIS A 158 29.39 35.82 20.78
CA HIS A 158 29.43 36.73 19.64
C HIS A 158 28.28 37.75 19.62
N VAL A 159 27.14 37.45 20.24
CA VAL A 159 25.96 38.38 20.18
C VAL A 159 26.29 39.66 20.88
N PRO A 160 26.09 40.84 20.21
CA PRO A 160 26.26 42.13 20.87
C PRO A 160 25.39 42.25 22.14
N LEU A 161 25.87 42.97 23.16
CA LEU A 161 25.12 43.23 24.40
C LEU A 161 23.97 44.23 24.16
N VAL A 162 23.06 43.87 23.29
CA VAL A 162 21.83 44.60 22.98
C VAL A 162 20.64 43.66 23.21
N PRO A 163 19.43 44.19 23.45
CA PRO A 163 18.28 43.38 23.76
C PRO A 163 17.99 42.35 22.66
N THR A 164 17.83 41.09 23.07
CA THR A 164 17.30 39.96 22.24
C THR A 164 15.89 39.56 22.65
N HIS A 165 15.32 40.24 23.66
CA HIS A 165 14.01 39.99 24.22
C HIS A 165 13.25 41.29 24.45
N ASP A 166 11.92 41.31 24.37
CA ASP A 166 11.04 42.48 24.56
C ASP A 166 11.20 43.18 25.92
N GLN A 167 11.76 42.52 26.94
CA GLN A 167 12.05 43.03 28.26
C GLN A 167 13.49 43.52 28.43
N ASP A 168 14.13 43.98 27.38
CA ASP A 168 15.47 44.55 27.33
C ASP A 168 16.60 43.63 27.79
N GLY A 169 16.42 42.29 27.79
CA GLY A 169 17.43 41.32 28.13
C GLY A 169 18.21 40.78 26.94
N THR A 170 19.52 40.54 27.08
CA THR A 170 20.34 39.75 26.11
C THR A 170 20.39 38.30 26.58
N LEU A 171 19.42 37.51 26.16
CA LEU A 171 19.19 36.15 26.63
C LEU A 171 19.68 35.06 25.63
N ASP A 172 19.68 35.40 24.35
CA ASP A 172 20.04 34.53 23.24
C ASP A 172 21.51 34.68 22.90
N LEU A 173 22.27 33.58 22.91
CA LEU A 173 23.72 33.57 22.71
C LEU A 173 24.13 32.79 21.49
N VAL A 174 25.27 33.17 20.90
CA VAL A 174 25.99 32.43 19.87
C VAL A 174 27.45 32.27 20.33
N ILE A 175 27.87 31.06 20.56
CA ILE A 175 29.16 30.72 21.17
C ILE A 175 29.95 29.82 20.23
N THR A 176 31.22 30.13 20.00
CA THR A 176 32.14 29.29 19.19
C THR A 176 33.51 29.21 19.87
N SER A 177 34.36 28.31 19.36
CA SER A 177 35.76 28.29 19.77
C SER A 177 36.47 29.60 19.34
N LYS A 178 37.47 30.02 20.07
CA LYS A 178 38.29 31.21 19.71
C LYS A 178 38.95 31.07 18.34
N THR A 179 39.27 29.87 17.93
CA THR A 179 39.82 29.56 16.59
C THR A 179 38.81 29.77 15.46
N PHE A 180 37.53 29.66 15.76
CA PHE A 180 36.43 29.84 14.79
C PHE A 180 35.84 31.26 14.83
N ARG A 181 36.33 32.12 15.74
CA ARG A 181 35.80 33.47 15.99
C ARG A 181 35.68 34.34 14.73
N ASN A 182 36.72 34.35 13.88
CA ASN A 182 36.78 35.19 12.68
C ASN A 182 35.96 34.63 11.50
N LYS A 183 35.25 33.54 11.68
CA LYS A 183 34.39 32.91 10.68
C LYS A 183 32.93 33.35 10.76
N LEU A 184 32.55 34.03 11.84
CA LEU A 184 31.21 34.61 12.02
C LEU A 184 31.26 36.12 11.83
N SER A 185 30.30 36.65 11.09
CA SER A 185 30.16 38.05 10.77
C SER A 185 28.71 38.49 10.68
N SER A 186 28.49 39.76 10.45
CA SER A 186 27.16 40.34 10.13
C SER A 186 26.07 40.07 11.16
N PHE A 187 26.39 40.22 12.46
CA PHE A 187 25.39 40.03 13.49
C PHE A 187 24.31 41.12 13.46
N GLU A 188 23.07 40.70 13.18
CA GLU A 188 21.87 41.54 13.20
C GLU A 188 20.85 41.00 14.20
N ILE A 189 20.25 41.90 15.00
CA ILE A 189 19.15 41.56 15.91
C ILE A 189 17.88 42.17 15.34
N ILE A 190 16.95 41.31 14.93
CA ILE A 190 15.75 41.72 14.23
C ILE A 190 14.55 41.49 15.16
N PRO A 191 13.80 42.56 15.53
CA PRO A 191 12.60 42.45 16.33
C PRO A 191 11.61 41.49 15.70
N SER A 192 11.04 40.59 16.50
CA SER A 192 10.08 39.59 16.00
C SER A 192 8.80 40.26 15.53
N SER A 193 8.38 39.95 14.33
CA SER A 193 7.06 40.29 13.78
C SER A 193 6.01 39.20 14.07
N THR A 194 6.40 38.15 14.80
CA THR A 194 5.49 37.08 15.26
C THR A 194 4.95 37.39 16.67
N ARG A 195 4.28 36.44 17.29
CA ARG A 195 3.84 36.52 18.70
C ARG A 195 4.97 36.17 19.70
N SER A 196 6.20 36.07 19.23
CA SER A 196 7.35 35.77 20.08
C SER A 196 7.80 37.07 20.78
N ASP A 197 8.16 36.95 22.04
CA ASP A 197 8.81 37.96 22.86
C ASP A 197 10.34 38.01 22.65
N HIS A 198 10.92 37.02 21.97
CA HIS A 198 12.31 36.99 21.56
C HIS A 198 12.51 37.57 20.14
N PHE A 199 13.66 38.19 19.94
CA PHE A 199 14.09 38.73 18.66
C PHE A 199 14.86 37.71 17.87
N LEU A 200 14.94 37.84 16.56
CA LEU A 200 15.70 36.94 15.69
C LEU A 200 17.17 37.42 15.66
N VAL A 201 18.09 36.57 16.10
CA VAL A 201 19.53 36.80 15.97
C VAL A 201 20.01 36.19 14.66
N VAL A 202 20.47 36.99 13.71
CA VAL A 202 20.95 36.56 12.39
C VAL A 202 22.44 36.82 12.32
N PHE A 203 23.19 35.91 11.74
CA PHE A 203 24.62 36.03 11.50
C PHE A 203 25.06 35.20 10.28
N ASP A 204 26.16 35.63 9.69
CA ASP A 204 26.79 34.93 8.57
C ASP A 204 27.92 34.04 9.08
N ALA A 205 28.04 32.84 8.50
CA ALA A 205 29.17 31.94 8.75
C ALA A 205 29.93 31.71 7.43
N ASP A 206 31.22 32.11 7.40
CA ASP A 206 32.09 31.96 6.23
C ASP A 206 32.57 30.50 6.12
N VAL A 207 31.67 29.65 5.64
CA VAL A 207 31.91 28.21 5.42
C VAL A 207 31.17 27.74 4.17
N THR A 208 31.82 26.90 3.37
CA THR A 208 31.19 26.28 2.21
C THR A 208 30.73 24.88 2.55
N HIS A 209 29.46 24.60 2.36
CA HIS A 209 28.92 23.25 2.57
C HIS A 209 29.48 22.32 1.48
N LYS A 210 30.12 21.20 1.90
CA LYS A 210 30.53 20.16 0.99
C LYS A 210 29.32 19.28 0.69
N SER A 211 28.58 19.59 -0.35
CA SER A 211 27.52 18.72 -0.87
C SER A 211 28.18 17.55 -1.61
N GLU A 212 27.89 16.33 -1.21
CA GLU A 212 28.25 15.13 -1.97
C GLU A 212 27.46 15.05 -3.30
N SER A 213 26.54 15.96 -3.54
CA SER A 213 25.66 15.97 -4.71
C SER A 213 25.56 17.31 -5.40
N ASP A 214 26.65 17.87 -5.89
CA ASP A 214 26.60 18.83 -7.01
C ASP A 214 26.35 18.16 -8.37
N SER A 215 25.85 16.93 -8.41
CA SER A 215 25.22 16.39 -9.60
C SER A 215 23.87 17.06 -9.76
N VAL A 216 23.83 18.11 -10.58
CA VAL A 216 22.59 18.68 -11.06
C VAL A 216 21.77 17.54 -11.65
N ASN A 217 20.75 17.08 -10.92
CA ASN A 217 19.89 16.00 -11.40
C ASN A 217 19.10 16.52 -12.61
N TYR A 218 19.48 16.03 -13.79
CA TYR A 218 18.70 16.19 -15.01
C TYR A 218 17.76 15.00 -15.12
N SER A 219 16.50 15.26 -15.39
CA SER A 219 15.55 14.22 -15.80
C SER A 219 15.32 14.33 -17.30
N ASN A 220 15.46 13.20 -17.95
CA ASN A 220 15.04 13.03 -19.34
C ASN A 220 13.52 12.81 -19.34
N TYR A 221 12.75 13.68 -19.99
CA TYR A 221 11.30 13.51 -20.07
C TYR A 221 10.78 13.96 -21.42
N ARG A 222 9.63 13.40 -21.83
CA ARG A 222 8.87 13.81 -23.00
C ARG A 222 7.63 14.62 -22.57
N LYS A 223 7.35 15.71 -23.27
CA LYS A 223 6.16 16.54 -22.99
C LYS A 223 4.91 16.00 -23.72
N PHE A 224 4.38 14.88 -23.29
CA PHE A 224 3.23 14.23 -23.95
C PHE A 224 1.98 15.12 -24.09
N LYS A 225 1.86 16.21 -23.33
CA LYS A 225 0.73 17.16 -23.45
C LYS A 225 0.82 18.05 -24.69
N ASP A 226 2.00 18.19 -25.24
CA ASP A 226 2.27 19.09 -26.36
C ASP A 226 2.18 18.35 -27.72
N ILE A 227 1.86 17.05 -27.71
CA ILE A 227 1.73 16.23 -28.94
C ILE A 227 0.48 16.68 -29.70
N ASP A 228 0.64 17.02 -30.99
CA ASP A 228 -0.45 17.17 -31.95
C ASP A 228 -0.91 15.76 -32.38
N ILE A 229 -2.01 15.30 -31.78
CA ILE A 229 -2.52 13.95 -31.96
C ILE A 229 -2.93 13.69 -33.41
N GLU A 230 -3.53 14.68 -34.11
CA GLU A 230 -4.00 14.47 -35.47
C GLU A 230 -2.81 14.33 -36.43
N LYS A 231 -1.78 15.16 -36.32
CA LYS A 231 -0.54 14.98 -37.09
C LYS A 231 0.19 13.67 -36.77
N PHE A 232 0.16 13.26 -35.53
CA PHE A 232 0.74 11.97 -35.13
C PHE A 232 0.00 10.81 -35.83
N LYS A 233 -1.34 10.84 -35.87
CA LYS A 233 -2.15 9.86 -36.57
C LYS A 233 -1.89 9.85 -38.08
N GLU A 234 -1.79 11.03 -38.70
CA GLU A 234 -1.44 11.15 -40.13
C GLU A 234 -0.08 10.49 -40.43
N ASP A 235 0.93 10.76 -39.61
CA ASP A 235 2.27 10.16 -39.76
C ASP A 235 2.23 8.62 -39.59
N VAL A 236 1.44 8.12 -38.60
CA VAL A 236 1.22 6.67 -38.44
C VAL A 236 0.57 6.08 -39.67
N MET A 237 -0.46 6.73 -40.22
CA MET A 237 -1.17 6.28 -41.45
C MET A 237 -0.29 6.31 -42.72
N ASN A 238 0.70 7.20 -42.75
CA ASN A 238 1.66 7.31 -43.84
C ASN A 238 2.92 6.44 -43.64
N SER A 239 3.02 5.70 -42.53
CA SER A 239 4.14 4.81 -42.23
C SER A 239 3.88 3.37 -42.73
N GLU A 240 4.95 2.57 -42.71
CA GLU A 240 4.91 1.13 -43.01
C GLU A 240 4.01 0.32 -42.07
N LEU A 241 3.55 0.89 -40.96
CA LEU A 241 2.67 0.23 -39.99
C LEU A 241 1.23 0.03 -40.55
N ARG A 242 0.86 0.78 -41.58
CA ARG A 242 -0.48 0.69 -42.20
C ARG A 242 -0.69 -0.58 -42.98
N ASP A 243 0.34 -1.03 -43.70
CA ASP A 243 0.25 -2.17 -44.61
C ASP A 243 1.45 -3.11 -44.40
N PRO A 244 1.46 -3.88 -43.26
CA PRO A 244 2.55 -4.82 -42.98
C PRO A 244 2.52 -5.92 -44.07
N ARG A 245 3.70 -6.30 -44.55
CA ARG A 245 3.86 -7.37 -45.56
C ARG A 245 3.28 -8.68 -45.00
N GLU A 246 2.46 -9.38 -45.79
CA GLU A 246 1.85 -10.66 -45.35
C GLU A 246 2.88 -11.72 -44.89
N ALA A 247 4.05 -11.78 -45.52
CA ALA A 247 5.11 -12.74 -45.24
C ALA A 247 5.97 -12.36 -44.02
N MET A 248 5.72 -11.21 -43.37
CA MET A 248 6.49 -10.74 -42.24
C MET A 248 6.25 -11.62 -40.98
N SER A 249 7.29 -12.06 -40.35
CA SER A 249 7.20 -12.78 -39.05
C SER A 249 6.70 -11.88 -37.93
N ALA A 250 6.24 -12.48 -36.85
CA ALA A 250 5.79 -11.74 -35.68
C ALA A 250 6.94 -10.93 -35.03
N ASP A 251 8.18 -11.42 -35.07
CA ASP A 251 9.36 -10.73 -34.57
C ASP A 251 9.70 -9.49 -35.40
N GLU A 252 9.73 -9.63 -36.74
CA GLU A 252 9.97 -8.50 -37.66
C GLU A 252 8.88 -7.43 -37.51
N ALA A 253 7.63 -7.84 -37.35
CA ALA A 253 6.49 -6.93 -37.15
C ALA A 253 6.60 -6.15 -35.82
N VAL A 254 7.07 -6.78 -34.73
CA VAL A 254 7.35 -6.12 -33.44
C VAL A 254 8.52 -5.16 -33.57
N GLU A 255 9.57 -5.54 -34.28
CA GLU A 255 10.71 -4.66 -34.53
C GLU A 255 10.30 -3.43 -35.34
N LEU A 256 9.52 -3.62 -36.42
CA LEU A 256 8.95 -2.53 -37.24
C LEU A 256 8.10 -1.59 -36.37
N TYR A 257 7.18 -2.16 -35.55
CA TYR A 257 6.34 -1.41 -34.61
C TYR A 257 7.18 -0.55 -33.68
N ASN A 258 8.21 -1.12 -33.05
CA ASN A 258 9.06 -0.42 -32.11
C ASN A 258 9.89 0.68 -32.79
N ASN A 259 10.48 0.40 -33.94
CA ASN A 259 11.38 1.32 -34.64
C ASN A 259 10.59 2.53 -35.20
N VAL A 260 9.50 2.29 -35.93
CA VAL A 260 8.70 3.37 -36.51
C VAL A 260 8.08 4.26 -35.43
N LEU A 261 7.47 3.68 -34.39
CA LEU A 261 6.87 4.48 -33.32
C LEU A 261 7.89 5.22 -32.47
N THR A 262 9.09 4.69 -32.27
CA THR A 262 10.17 5.41 -31.60
C THR A 262 10.59 6.64 -32.43
N GLN A 263 10.75 6.50 -33.74
CA GLN A 263 11.08 7.61 -34.64
C GLN A 263 9.97 8.68 -34.65
N LEU A 264 8.71 8.27 -34.72
CA LEU A 264 7.57 9.19 -34.66
C LEU A 264 7.49 9.91 -33.31
N MET A 265 7.78 9.22 -32.21
CA MET A 265 7.86 9.82 -30.89
C MET A 265 9.01 10.84 -30.78
N ASP A 266 10.16 10.56 -31.39
CA ASP A 266 11.28 11.51 -31.40
C ASP A 266 10.95 12.76 -32.24
N LYS A 267 10.17 12.59 -33.33
CA LYS A 267 9.69 13.68 -34.17
C LYS A 267 8.67 14.57 -33.45
N HIS A 268 7.62 13.97 -32.85
CA HIS A 268 6.48 14.71 -32.26
C HIS A 268 6.68 15.09 -30.79
N CYS A 269 7.52 14.37 -30.07
CA CYS A 269 7.75 14.56 -28.64
C CYS A 269 9.20 14.22 -28.26
N PRO A 270 10.19 15.02 -28.70
CA PRO A 270 11.59 14.75 -28.40
C PRO A 270 11.88 14.69 -26.91
N VAL A 271 12.92 13.93 -26.55
CA VAL A 271 13.39 13.85 -25.18
C VAL A 271 14.07 15.17 -24.80
N ILE A 272 13.58 15.80 -23.77
CA ILE A 272 14.11 17.07 -23.24
C ILE A 272 14.84 16.79 -21.94
N LYS A 273 16.13 17.20 -21.86
CA LYS A 273 16.87 17.25 -20.59
C LYS A 273 16.43 18.48 -19.81
N LYS A 274 15.78 18.29 -18.68
CA LYS A 274 15.38 19.38 -17.79
C LYS A 274 16.09 19.26 -16.46
N LYS A 275 16.68 20.37 -16.02
CA LYS A 275 17.14 20.49 -14.64
C LYS A 275 15.94 20.33 -13.71
N ILE A 276 15.98 19.37 -12.80
CA ILE A 276 14.93 19.18 -11.80
C ILE A 276 15.04 20.35 -10.83
N MET A 277 14.36 21.44 -11.16
CA MET A 277 14.12 22.50 -10.19
C MET A 277 12.88 22.10 -9.39
N LYS A 278 13.07 21.60 -8.19
CA LYS A 278 11.96 21.42 -7.24
C LYS A 278 11.39 22.82 -6.98
N ARG A 279 10.21 23.14 -7.53
CA ARG A 279 9.43 24.29 -7.07
C ARG A 279 8.74 23.87 -5.78
N PRO A 280 9.23 24.28 -4.61
CA PRO A 280 8.71 23.80 -3.34
C PRO A 280 7.27 24.28 -3.06
N THR A 281 6.81 25.33 -3.75
CA THR A 281 5.53 26.01 -3.48
C THR A 281 4.76 26.31 -4.76
N PRO A 282 4.08 25.30 -5.36
CA PRO A 282 3.39 25.48 -6.65
C PRO A 282 2.18 26.41 -6.59
N TRP A 283 1.67 26.75 -5.39
CA TRP A 283 0.55 27.68 -5.17
C TRP A 283 0.95 29.14 -5.13
N ILE A 284 2.26 29.49 -5.11
CA ILE A 284 2.74 30.87 -5.14
C ILE A 284 2.72 31.40 -6.58
N ASP A 285 1.66 32.09 -6.93
CA ASP A 285 1.45 32.76 -8.20
C ASP A 285 1.89 34.23 -8.20
N LEU A 286 1.55 34.97 -9.27
CA LEU A 286 1.91 36.38 -9.42
C LEU A 286 1.26 37.27 -8.34
N GLU A 287 0.01 37.02 -8.00
CA GLU A 287 -0.73 37.81 -7.01
C GLU A 287 -0.09 37.70 -5.61
N LEU A 288 0.21 36.45 -5.16
CA LEU A 288 0.93 36.27 -3.90
C LEU A 288 2.34 36.90 -3.91
N ARG A 289 3.03 36.91 -5.06
CA ARG A 289 4.34 37.55 -5.19
C ARG A 289 4.25 39.07 -5.06
N ILE A 290 3.21 39.69 -5.63
CA ILE A 290 2.95 41.11 -5.52
C ILE A 290 2.65 41.48 -4.06
N LEU A 291 1.71 40.77 -3.43
CA LEU A 291 1.31 41.02 -2.06
C LEU A 291 2.49 40.80 -1.09
N ARG A 292 3.34 39.82 -1.34
CA ARG A 292 4.59 39.60 -0.59
C ARG A 292 5.54 40.78 -0.71
N ARG A 293 5.69 41.38 -1.91
CA ARG A 293 6.52 42.57 -2.10
C ARG A 293 5.98 43.79 -1.33
N GLN A 294 4.66 44.00 -1.36
CA GLN A 294 4.00 45.09 -0.63
C GLN A 294 4.17 44.93 0.88
N ARG A 295 3.94 43.73 1.41
CA ARG A 295 4.16 43.43 2.83
C ARG A 295 5.61 43.69 3.24
N ARG A 296 6.60 43.23 2.47
CA ARG A 296 8.03 43.48 2.74
C ARG A 296 8.39 44.97 2.69
N ALA A 297 7.76 45.71 1.80
CA ALA A 297 7.97 47.16 1.73
C ALA A 297 7.41 47.85 2.98
N ALA A 298 6.20 47.50 3.40
CA ALA A 298 5.56 48.02 4.61
C ALA A 298 6.34 47.62 5.89
N GLU A 299 6.87 46.42 5.95
CA GLU A 299 7.71 45.94 7.05
C GLU A 299 9.00 46.75 7.19
N ARG A 300 9.70 46.96 6.05
CA ARG A 300 10.92 47.81 6.03
C ARG A 300 10.65 49.26 6.40
N ALA A 301 9.52 49.82 5.92
CA ALA A 301 9.13 51.19 6.27
C ALA A 301 8.82 51.31 7.76
N TRP A 302 8.08 50.38 8.34
CA TRP A 302 7.81 50.33 9.78
C TRP A 302 9.09 50.22 10.61
N ARG A 303 10.00 49.29 10.26
CA ARG A 303 11.29 49.13 10.97
C ARG A 303 12.19 50.38 10.91
N LYS A 304 12.11 51.17 9.83
CA LYS A 304 12.83 52.45 9.68
C LYS A 304 12.12 53.62 10.37
N GLY A 305 10.99 53.43 11.02
CA GLY A 305 10.18 54.48 11.62
C GLY A 305 9.46 55.38 10.61
N THR A 306 9.45 55.05 9.32
CA THR A 306 8.85 55.84 8.23
C THR A 306 7.47 55.31 7.81
N GLY A 307 6.98 54.22 8.38
CA GLY A 307 5.70 53.59 8.05
C GLY A 307 4.93 53.11 9.26
N SER A 308 3.64 52.80 9.05
CA SER A 308 2.71 52.34 10.10
C SER A 308 2.84 50.83 10.39
N ARG A 309 2.91 50.49 11.68
CA ARG A 309 2.82 49.06 12.13
C ARG A 309 1.47 48.43 11.72
N VAL A 310 0.41 49.21 11.70
CA VAL A 310 -0.93 48.74 11.35
C VAL A 310 -1.01 48.31 9.89
N ASP A 311 -0.40 49.07 8.98
CA ASP A 311 -0.38 48.72 7.55
C ASP A 311 0.39 47.45 7.28
N TYR A 312 1.51 47.28 7.98
CA TYR A 312 2.26 46.01 7.90
C TYR A 312 1.42 44.80 8.40
N ILE A 313 0.73 44.94 9.56
CA ILE A 313 -0.11 43.89 10.11
C ILE A 313 -1.24 43.54 9.14
N ASN A 314 -1.92 44.52 8.56
CA ASN A 314 -3.00 44.32 7.60
C ASN A 314 -2.53 43.51 6.37
N LEU A 315 -1.41 43.94 5.76
CA LEU A 315 -0.82 43.27 4.60
C LEU A 315 -0.30 41.86 4.94
N ARG A 316 0.22 41.64 6.15
CA ARG A 316 0.62 40.32 6.64
C ARG A 316 -0.59 39.37 6.75
N ASP A 317 -1.67 39.84 7.37
CA ASP A 317 -2.85 39.03 7.60
C ASP A 317 -3.57 38.71 6.26
N GLU A 318 -3.59 39.68 5.33
CA GLU A 318 -4.11 39.47 3.97
C GLU A 318 -3.27 38.43 3.19
N TYR A 319 -1.94 38.53 3.23
CA TYR A 319 -1.04 37.58 2.59
C TYR A 319 -1.25 36.16 3.16
N THR A 320 -1.28 36.02 4.49
CA THR A 320 -1.44 34.76 5.16
C THR A 320 -2.79 34.11 4.81
N ARG A 321 -3.85 34.94 4.74
CA ARG A 321 -5.19 34.46 4.33
C ARG A 321 -5.21 33.97 2.88
N LEU A 322 -4.65 34.76 1.96
CA LEU A 322 -4.63 34.45 0.54
C LEU A 322 -3.75 33.21 0.25
N GLU A 323 -2.60 33.13 0.90
CA GLU A 323 -1.69 31.96 0.79
C GLU A 323 -2.38 30.67 1.25
N PHE A 324 -3.07 30.71 2.39
CA PHE A 324 -3.84 29.56 2.89
C PHE A 324 -4.93 29.13 1.92
N ILE A 325 -5.66 30.05 1.30
CA ILE A 325 -6.70 29.74 0.30
C ILE A 325 -6.06 29.04 -0.91
N LYS A 326 -5.04 29.65 -1.53
CA LYS A 326 -4.40 29.09 -2.74
C LYS A 326 -3.74 27.73 -2.50
N ARG A 327 -3.10 27.56 -1.35
CA ARG A 327 -2.55 26.26 -0.93
C ARG A 327 -3.64 25.22 -0.76
N SER A 328 -4.74 25.60 -0.11
CA SER A 328 -5.88 24.68 0.09
C SER A 328 -6.51 24.28 -1.24
N ASP A 329 -6.64 25.21 -2.19
CA ASP A 329 -7.18 24.92 -3.52
C ASP A 329 -6.27 23.99 -4.32
N HIS A 330 -4.94 24.22 -4.28
CA HIS A 330 -3.96 23.34 -4.91
C HIS A 330 -4.05 21.91 -4.37
N HIS A 331 -4.11 21.73 -3.04
CA HIS A 331 -4.27 20.40 -2.44
C HIS A 331 -5.62 19.77 -2.81
N ARG A 332 -6.68 20.56 -2.84
CA ARG A 332 -8.03 20.12 -3.23
C ARG A 332 -8.06 19.58 -4.65
N GLU A 333 -7.52 20.33 -5.60
CA GLU A 333 -7.43 19.91 -7.01
C GLU A 333 -6.57 18.65 -7.17
N SER A 334 -5.42 18.62 -6.49
CA SER A 334 -4.53 17.46 -6.50
C SER A 334 -5.20 16.20 -5.98
N LEU A 335 -5.99 16.29 -4.89
CA LEU A 335 -6.73 15.16 -4.34
C LEU A 335 -7.90 14.75 -5.25
N LYS A 336 -8.66 15.71 -5.82
CA LYS A 336 -9.74 15.46 -6.79
C LYS A 336 -9.24 14.71 -8.02
N ALA A 337 -8.09 15.09 -8.55
CA ALA A 337 -7.45 14.41 -9.69
C ALA A 337 -7.04 12.95 -9.39
N SER A 338 -7.05 12.53 -8.13
CA SER A 338 -6.77 11.13 -7.71
C SER A 338 -8.05 10.32 -7.43
N SER A 339 -9.22 10.85 -7.81
CA SER A 339 -10.49 10.12 -7.68
C SER A 339 -10.44 8.82 -8.48
N GLY A 340 -10.76 7.69 -7.84
CA GLY A 340 -10.71 6.36 -8.46
C GLY A 340 -9.37 5.63 -8.29
N ASP A 341 -8.27 6.32 -7.99
CA ASP A 341 -6.96 5.71 -7.70
C ASP A 341 -6.63 5.81 -6.20
N THR A 342 -7.02 4.79 -5.47
CA THR A 342 -6.82 4.72 -4.01
C THR A 342 -5.33 4.73 -3.63
N LYS A 343 -4.44 4.15 -4.45
CA LYS A 343 -3.00 4.09 -4.17
C LYS A 343 -2.38 5.50 -4.25
N THR A 344 -2.65 6.22 -5.32
CA THR A 344 -2.19 7.61 -5.50
C THR A 344 -2.80 8.53 -4.44
N LEU A 345 -4.06 8.32 -4.07
CA LEU A 345 -4.72 9.07 -3.01
C LEU A 345 -4.04 8.86 -1.66
N TYR A 346 -3.70 7.60 -1.30
CA TYR A 346 -2.94 7.29 -0.08
C TYR A 346 -1.54 7.93 -0.10
N LYS A 347 -0.84 7.88 -1.22
CA LYS A 347 0.50 8.49 -1.35
C LYS A 347 0.44 10.01 -1.11
N LYS A 348 -0.56 10.69 -1.70
CA LYS A 348 -0.78 12.13 -1.48
C LYS A 348 -1.19 12.44 -0.04
N LEU A 349 -2.07 11.64 0.55
CA LEU A 349 -2.47 11.76 1.94
C LEU A 349 -1.27 11.59 2.89
N ASN A 350 -0.45 10.55 2.69
CA ASN A 350 0.74 10.31 3.50
C ASN A 350 1.75 11.47 3.39
N ARG A 351 1.92 12.05 2.19
CA ARG A 351 2.75 13.24 1.99
C ARG A 351 2.23 14.43 2.81
N LEU A 352 0.94 14.72 2.78
CA LEU A 352 0.32 15.78 3.59
C LEU A 352 0.43 15.53 5.10
N LEU A 353 0.51 14.25 5.50
CA LEU A 353 0.70 13.83 6.90
C LEU A 353 2.17 13.73 7.32
N GLY A 354 3.12 13.92 6.39
CA GLY A 354 4.55 13.76 6.66
C GLY A 354 4.99 12.31 6.88
N ASN A 355 4.20 11.34 6.43
CA ASN A 355 4.51 9.91 6.48
C ASN A 355 5.13 9.46 5.14
N GLU A 356 6.20 10.09 4.69
CA GLU A 356 6.91 9.60 3.51
C GLU A 356 7.67 8.33 3.88
N SER A 357 7.32 7.21 3.22
CA SER A 357 8.11 5.98 3.24
C SER A 357 9.15 6.05 2.13
N HIS A 358 10.37 5.67 2.44
CA HIS A 358 11.34 5.37 1.40
C HIS A 358 10.97 4.02 0.78
N ASP A 359 10.63 4.03 -0.50
CA ASP A 359 10.22 2.82 -1.23
C ASP A 359 11.44 1.92 -1.58
N LEU A 360 12.68 2.40 -1.42
CA LEU A 360 13.94 1.72 -1.74
C LEU A 360 14.95 1.87 -0.60
N PRO A 361 15.97 0.99 -0.52
CA PRO A 361 17.10 1.14 0.39
C PRO A 361 17.81 2.49 0.19
N ARG A 362 18.42 3.00 1.25
CA ARG A 362 19.28 4.18 1.12
C ARG A 362 20.50 3.83 0.29
N HIS A 363 20.71 4.51 -0.81
CA HIS A 363 21.82 4.26 -1.73
C HIS A 363 22.38 5.55 -2.30
N THR A 364 23.64 5.52 -2.63
CA THR A 364 24.38 6.57 -3.35
C THR A 364 24.62 6.20 -4.80
N ASP A 365 24.61 4.88 -5.13
CA ASP A 365 24.82 4.32 -6.45
C ASP A 365 23.63 3.45 -6.88
N SER A 366 22.79 4.01 -7.77
CA SER A 366 21.63 3.29 -8.31
C SER A 366 22.03 2.13 -9.24
N CYS A 367 23.21 2.19 -9.88
CA CYS A 367 23.69 1.13 -10.74
C CYS A 367 24.05 -0.10 -9.90
N LYS A 368 24.84 0.09 -8.84
CA LYS A 368 25.18 -0.99 -7.91
C LYS A 368 23.93 -1.59 -7.27
N LEU A 369 22.99 -0.76 -6.79
CA LEU A 369 21.76 -1.26 -6.17
C LEU A 369 20.90 -2.06 -7.15
N SER A 370 20.88 -1.69 -8.44
CA SER A 370 20.13 -2.46 -9.45
C SER A 370 20.74 -3.85 -9.69
N GLU A 371 22.07 -3.97 -9.68
CA GLU A 371 22.78 -5.26 -9.77
C GLU A 371 22.55 -6.10 -8.51
N ASP A 372 22.69 -5.51 -7.31
CA ASP A 372 22.43 -6.19 -6.03
C ASP A 372 21.02 -6.80 -5.97
N PHE A 373 19.99 -6.09 -6.46
CA PHE A 373 18.63 -6.63 -6.54
C PHE A 373 18.50 -7.75 -7.56
N LYS A 374 19.13 -7.62 -8.75
CA LYS A 374 19.11 -8.65 -9.79
C LYS A 374 19.69 -9.96 -9.25
N ASP A 375 20.88 -9.88 -8.65
CA ASP A 375 21.58 -11.03 -8.12
C ASP A 375 20.79 -11.65 -6.95
N PHE A 376 20.28 -10.83 -6.03
CA PHE A 376 19.45 -11.29 -4.92
C PHE A 376 18.20 -12.07 -5.40
N PHE A 377 17.48 -11.58 -6.42
CA PHE A 377 16.30 -12.28 -6.92
C PHE A 377 16.63 -13.61 -7.59
N ALA A 378 17.75 -13.69 -8.33
CA ALA A 378 18.23 -14.92 -8.95
C ALA A 378 18.73 -15.94 -7.93
N GLU A 379 19.63 -15.52 -7.02
CA GLU A 379 20.19 -16.39 -5.98
C GLU A 379 19.12 -16.98 -5.08
N LYS A 380 18.09 -16.20 -4.75
CA LYS A 380 16.97 -16.68 -3.96
C LYS A 380 16.27 -17.88 -4.60
N VAL A 381 15.99 -17.83 -5.91
CA VAL A 381 15.33 -18.93 -6.62
C VAL A 381 16.25 -20.13 -6.72
N ASN A 382 17.51 -19.92 -7.09
CA ASN A 382 18.52 -20.97 -7.18
C ASN A 382 18.71 -21.69 -5.85
N LYS A 383 18.77 -20.95 -4.74
CA LYS A 383 18.85 -21.52 -3.39
C LYS A 383 17.65 -22.40 -3.07
N ILE A 384 16.41 -21.93 -3.34
CA ILE A 384 15.20 -22.72 -3.08
C ILE A 384 15.24 -24.02 -3.88
N ARG A 385 15.67 -23.99 -5.14
CA ARG A 385 15.75 -25.18 -5.98
C ARG A 385 16.83 -26.16 -5.50
N SER A 386 17.99 -25.65 -5.10
CA SER A 386 19.05 -26.49 -4.50
C SER A 386 18.57 -27.17 -3.22
N ASP A 387 17.86 -26.42 -2.36
CA ASP A 387 17.27 -26.96 -1.13
C ASP A 387 16.26 -28.09 -1.44
N ILE A 388 15.44 -27.92 -2.50
CA ILE A 388 14.45 -28.92 -2.93
C ILE A 388 15.12 -30.21 -3.37
N LEU A 389 16.17 -30.11 -4.19
CA LEU A 389 16.91 -31.28 -4.68
C LEU A 389 17.56 -32.06 -3.53
N LEU A 390 18.15 -31.36 -2.55
CA LEU A 390 18.72 -31.99 -1.36
C LEU A 390 17.65 -32.72 -0.52
N GLU A 391 16.47 -32.09 -0.32
CA GLU A 391 15.37 -32.68 0.42
C GLU A 391 14.73 -33.88 -0.34
N GLU A 392 14.73 -33.88 -1.66
CA GLU A 392 14.25 -34.98 -2.49
C GLU A 392 15.18 -36.20 -2.39
N ASP A 393 16.49 -36.01 -2.42
CA ASP A 393 17.48 -37.10 -2.24
C ASP A 393 17.33 -37.75 -0.85
N GLU A 394 17.17 -36.95 0.22
CA GLU A 394 16.95 -37.46 1.58
C GLU A 394 15.62 -38.26 1.72
N MET A 395 14.62 -37.95 0.92
CA MET A 395 13.31 -38.66 0.95
C MET A 395 13.30 -39.95 0.12
N GLN A 396 14.15 -40.07 -0.89
CA GLN A 396 14.27 -41.32 -1.66
C GLN A 396 14.78 -42.48 -0.81
N ASP A 397 15.54 -42.22 0.24
CA ASP A 397 16.00 -43.20 1.22
C ASP A 397 14.87 -43.65 2.21
N SER A 398 13.79 -42.90 2.31
CA SER A 398 12.62 -43.20 3.15
C SER A 398 11.43 -43.63 2.27
N PHE A 399 11.19 -44.93 2.15
CA PHE A 399 10.15 -45.62 1.35
C PHE A 399 8.73 -45.04 1.53
N ILE A 400 8.43 -43.87 0.99
CA ILE A 400 7.04 -43.46 0.75
C ILE A 400 6.80 -43.61 -0.76
N GLN A 401 6.30 -44.77 -1.17
CA GLN A 401 5.73 -44.94 -2.51
C GLN A 401 4.49 -44.04 -2.58
N VAL A 402 4.66 -42.90 -3.17
CA VAL A 402 3.54 -42.07 -3.62
C VAL A 402 3.08 -42.67 -4.93
N ASP A 403 1.94 -43.34 -4.92
CA ASP A 403 1.29 -43.80 -6.15
C ASP A 403 1.26 -42.58 -7.10
N GLU A 404 1.83 -42.73 -8.28
CA GLU A 404 1.65 -41.74 -9.33
C GLU A 404 0.13 -41.59 -9.51
N ILE A 405 -0.36 -40.39 -9.24
CA ILE A 405 -1.75 -40.09 -9.59
C ILE A 405 -1.76 -39.98 -11.12
N GLN A 406 -1.73 -41.18 -11.76
CA GLN A 406 -1.93 -41.32 -13.19
C GLN A 406 -3.38 -40.97 -13.47
N GLU A 407 -3.63 -39.70 -13.74
CA GLU A 407 -4.81 -39.32 -14.48
C GLU A 407 -4.40 -39.04 -15.92
N THR A 408 -4.66 -40.03 -16.73
CA THR A 408 -5.11 -39.74 -18.08
C THR A 408 -6.63 -39.54 -17.97
N PRO A 409 -7.17 -38.34 -17.86
CA PRO A 409 -8.56 -38.17 -18.18
C PRO A 409 -8.64 -38.65 -19.63
N ASP A 410 -9.64 -39.47 -19.96
CA ASP A 410 -10.10 -39.60 -21.34
C ASP A 410 -10.57 -38.19 -21.76
N LEU A 411 -9.59 -37.28 -22.04
CA LEU A 411 -9.87 -35.95 -22.50
C LEU A 411 -10.40 -36.10 -23.94
N ASN A 412 -11.73 -36.29 -24.04
CA ASN A 412 -12.46 -36.20 -25.31
C ASN A 412 -12.36 -34.75 -25.90
N CYS A 413 -11.61 -33.84 -25.25
CA CYS A 413 -11.39 -32.48 -25.66
C CYS A 413 -9.90 -32.19 -25.86
N GLY A 414 -9.56 -31.44 -26.89
CA GLY A 414 -8.23 -30.95 -27.19
C GLY A 414 -8.26 -29.48 -27.54
N PHE A 415 -7.20 -28.75 -27.19
CA PHE A 415 -7.00 -27.35 -27.56
C PHE A 415 -5.73 -27.22 -28.38
N ASP A 416 -5.89 -27.29 -29.72
CA ASP A 416 -4.77 -27.41 -30.65
C ASP A 416 -4.26 -26.05 -31.18
N SER A 417 -5.11 -25.02 -31.25
CA SER A 417 -4.75 -23.70 -31.78
C SER A 417 -5.61 -22.59 -31.23
N PHE A 418 -5.08 -21.38 -31.26
CA PHE A 418 -5.82 -20.15 -30.96
C PHE A 418 -6.53 -19.62 -32.20
N ALA A 419 -7.72 -19.07 -32.06
CA ALA A 419 -8.45 -18.40 -33.08
C ALA A 419 -7.84 -16.99 -33.37
N ALA A 420 -7.90 -16.58 -34.62
CA ALA A 420 -7.46 -15.26 -35.02
C ALA A 420 -8.36 -14.15 -34.43
N VAL A 421 -7.77 -12.99 -34.16
CA VAL A 421 -8.46 -11.81 -33.61
C VAL A 421 -8.95 -10.92 -34.74
N THR A 422 -10.07 -10.23 -34.48
CA THR A 422 -10.63 -9.25 -35.39
C THR A 422 -10.28 -7.80 -35.03
N PRO A 423 -10.41 -6.81 -35.93
CA PRO A 423 -10.21 -5.40 -35.58
C PRO A 423 -11.10 -4.93 -34.44
N LYS A 424 -12.31 -5.48 -34.32
CA LYS A 424 -13.26 -5.17 -33.23
C LYS A 424 -12.73 -5.64 -31.89
N ASP A 425 -12.16 -6.84 -31.85
CA ASP A 425 -11.58 -7.41 -30.61
C ASP A 425 -10.41 -6.56 -30.11
N ILE A 426 -9.54 -6.11 -31.01
CA ILE A 426 -8.41 -5.23 -30.65
C ILE A 426 -8.90 -3.94 -30.02
N LYS A 427 -9.88 -3.26 -30.64
CA LYS A 427 -10.45 -2.01 -30.10
C LYS A 427 -11.02 -2.22 -28.69
N GLU A 428 -11.76 -3.30 -28.49
CA GLU A 428 -12.33 -3.64 -27.20
C GLU A 428 -11.24 -3.94 -26.16
N LEU A 429 -10.24 -4.73 -26.51
CA LEU A 429 -9.15 -5.10 -25.61
C LEU A 429 -8.28 -3.89 -25.25
N VAL A 430 -7.89 -3.06 -26.21
CA VAL A 430 -7.10 -1.84 -25.99
C VAL A 430 -7.88 -0.83 -25.13
N SER A 431 -9.19 -0.68 -25.36
CA SER A 431 -10.02 0.22 -24.54
C SER A 431 -9.99 -0.12 -23.05
N LYS A 432 -9.97 -1.42 -22.72
CA LYS A 432 -9.95 -1.95 -21.34
C LYS A 432 -8.57 -1.92 -20.67
N MET A 433 -7.49 -1.63 -21.41
CA MET A 433 -6.15 -1.53 -20.82
C MET A 433 -6.06 -0.38 -19.81
N SER A 434 -5.23 -0.52 -18.78
CA SER A 434 -4.93 0.58 -17.86
C SER A 434 -3.90 1.53 -18.48
N ASN A 435 -4.01 2.85 -18.21
CA ASN A 435 -3.04 3.86 -18.68
C ASN A 435 -1.71 3.77 -17.91
N LYS A 436 -1.06 2.61 -17.92
CA LYS A 436 0.27 2.40 -17.35
C LYS A 436 1.30 2.47 -18.46
N PHE A 437 2.49 2.98 -18.15
CA PHE A 437 3.61 3.08 -19.07
C PHE A 437 4.71 2.10 -18.66
N CYS A 438 5.19 1.32 -19.63
CA CYS A 438 6.41 0.55 -19.50
C CYS A 438 7.53 1.27 -20.26
N CYS A 439 8.74 1.32 -19.69
CA CYS A 439 9.86 2.00 -20.36
C CYS A 439 10.35 1.26 -21.62
N LEU A 440 9.91 0.03 -21.84
CA LEU A 440 10.17 -0.75 -23.06
C LEU A 440 9.14 -0.45 -24.18
N ASP A 441 8.05 0.25 -23.87
CA ASP A 441 7.05 0.62 -24.88
C ASP A 441 7.54 1.84 -25.68
N PRO A 442 7.46 1.85 -27.01
CA PRO A 442 7.81 3.01 -27.83
C PRO A 442 6.85 4.18 -27.60
N ILE A 443 5.58 3.90 -27.32
CA ILE A 443 4.52 4.89 -27.04
C ILE A 443 3.80 4.59 -25.71
N PRO A 444 3.34 5.62 -24.97
CA PRO A 444 2.54 5.39 -23.78
C PRO A 444 1.14 4.84 -24.12
N THR A 445 0.56 4.06 -23.21
CA THR A 445 -0.73 3.35 -23.43
C THR A 445 -1.89 4.29 -23.79
N PHE A 446 -1.87 5.56 -23.35
CA PHE A 446 -2.91 6.50 -23.74
C PHE A 446 -2.86 6.84 -25.24
N LEU A 447 -1.66 6.97 -25.84
CA LEU A 447 -1.48 7.16 -27.28
C LEU A 447 -1.89 5.90 -28.06
N LEU A 448 -1.51 4.72 -27.58
CA LEU A 448 -1.97 3.44 -28.14
C LEU A 448 -3.51 3.39 -28.21
N LYS A 449 -4.20 3.85 -27.15
CA LYS A 449 -5.68 3.92 -27.13
C LYS A 449 -6.23 4.94 -28.10
N THR A 450 -5.61 6.11 -28.19
CA THR A 450 -6.08 7.21 -29.04
C THR A 450 -5.88 6.92 -30.52
N CYS A 451 -4.82 6.17 -30.86
CA CYS A 451 -4.44 5.81 -32.23
C CYS A 451 -4.73 4.33 -32.54
N VAL A 452 -5.69 3.70 -31.83
CA VAL A 452 -5.96 2.28 -32.00
C VAL A 452 -6.43 1.92 -33.40
N ASP A 453 -7.13 2.82 -34.07
CA ASP A 453 -7.64 2.61 -35.42
C ASP A 453 -6.50 2.60 -36.44
N GLU A 454 -5.60 3.54 -36.34
CA GLU A 454 -4.43 3.70 -37.20
C GLU A 454 -3.40 2.57 -36.97
N LEU A 455 -3.28 2.08 -35.70
CA LEU A 455 -2.36 1.00 -35.35
C LEU A 455 -2.96 -0.41 -35.49
N SER A 456 -4.28 -0.52 -35.72
CA SER A 456 -4.96 -1.82 -35.88
C SER A 456 -4.31 -2.75 -36.88
N PRO A 457 -3.86 -2.32 -38.08
CA PRO A 457 -3.28 -3.23 -39.09
C PRO A 457 -2.03 -3.94 -38.54
N ILE A 458 -1.06 -3.22 -38.01
CA ILE A 458 0.16 -3.82 -37.48
C ILE A 458 -0.11 -4.66 -36.23
N LEU A 459 -1.03 -4.20 -35.35
CA LEU A 459 -1.39 -4.98 -34.16
C LEU A 459 -2.06 -6.29 -34.55
N LEU A 460 -2.98 -6.28 -35.51
CA LEU A 460 -3.59 -7.49 -36.05
C LEU A 460 -2.55 -8.45 -36.60
N HIS A 461 -1.61 -7.92 -37.40
CA HIS A 461 -0.56 -8.74 -37.99
C HIS A 461 0.28 -9.40 -36.90
N ILE A 462 0.79 -8.63 -35.92
CA ILE A 462 1.58 -9.17 -34.76
C ILE A 462 0.82 -10.27 -34.02
N LEU A 463 -0.44 -9.98 -33.62
CA LEU A 463 -1.22 -10.90 -32.81
C LEU A 463 -1.59 -12.18 -33.58
N ASN A 464 -2.10 -12.04 -34.80
CA ASN A 464 -2.55 -13.18 -35.60
C ASN A 464 -1.37 -14.04 -36.07
N THR A 465 -0.26 -13.45 -36.52
CA THR A 465 0.95 -14.21 -36.87
C THR A 465 1.47 -14.98 -35.68
N SER A 466 1.54 -14.36 -34.48
CA SER A 466 1.99 -15.05 -33.26
C SER A 466 1.12 -16.26 -32.93
N VAL A 467 -0.22 -16.11 -32.91
CA VAL A 467 -1.12 -17.22 -32.53
C VAL A 467 -1.23 -18.30 -33.58
N THR A 468 -1.12 -17.96 -34.88
CA THR A 468 -1.19 -18.94 -35.99
C THR A 468 0.09 -19.72 -36.20
N THR A 469 1.26 -19.09 -35.96
CA THR A 469 2.57 -19.77 -36.03
C THR A 469 2.90 -20.55 -34.76
N GLY A 470 2.28 -20.24 -33.62
CA GLY A 470 2.61 -20.81 -32.32
C GLY A 470 3.90 -20.22 -31.72
N CYS A 471 4.29 -19.00 -32.10
CA CYS A 471 5.50 -18.34 -31.64
C CYS A 471 5.18 -17.06 -30.87
N PHE A 472 5.75 -16.90 -29.67
CA PHE A 472 5.70 -15.65 -28.91
C PHE A 472 6.91 -14.77 -29.30
N PRO A 473 6.71 -13.53 -29.74
CA PRO A 473 7.80 -12.69 -30.27
C PRO A 473 8.93 -12.43 -29.26
N ALA A 474 10.17 -12.59 -29.70
CA ALA A 474 11.37 -12.44 -28.90
C ALA A 474 11.51 -11.02 -28.31
N GLY A 475 11.18 -9.99 -29.11
CA GLY A 475 11.18 -8.58 -28.67
C GLY A 475 10.22 -8.27 -27.52
N MET A 476 9.28 -9.17 -27.19
CA MET A 476 8.33 -9.03 -26.09
C MET A 476 8.69 -9.88 -24.85
N LYS A 477 9.77 -10.68 -24.91
CA LYS A 477 10.17 -11.57 -23.79
C LYS A 477 10.91 -10.86 -22.66
N ASN A 478 11.40 -9.65 -22.88
CA ASN A 478 12.13 -8.87 -21.90
C ASN A 478 11.17 -8.30 -20.85
N ALA A 479 11.59 -8.37 -19.57
CA ALA A 479 10.87 -7.80 -18.45
C ALA A 479 11.75 -6.78 -17.70
N VAL A 480 11.15 -5.65 -17.31
CA VAL A 480 11.81 -4.71 -16.40
C VAL A 480 11.23 -4.88 -15.00
N ILE A 481 12.04 -5.38 -14.09
CA ILE A 481 11.64 -5.57 -12.68
C ILE A 481 11.75 -4.24 -11.94
N LYS A 482 10.67 -3.89 -11.24
CA LYS A 482 10.64 -2.85 -10.23
C LYS A 482 10.53 -3.50 -8.85
N PRO A 483 11.58 -3.42 -8.00
CA PRO A 483 11.49 -3.89 -6.63
C PRO A 483 10.35 -3.19 -5.89
N THR A 484 9.49 -3.95 -5.24
CA THR A 484 8.34 -3.42 -4.50
C THR A 484 8.29 -4.04 -3.12
N LEU A 485 8.23 -3.22 -2.07
CA LEU A 485 8.14 -3.69 -0.68
C LEU A 485 6.92 -4.60 -0.49
N LYS A 486 7.11 -5.73 0.21
CA LYS A 486 6.03 -6.69 0.56
C LYS A 486 4.99 -6.08 1.49
N LYS A 487 5.43 -5.19 2.41
CA LYS A 487 4.59 -4.47 3.38
C LYS A 487 5.10 -3.03 3.50
N ASP A 488 4.20 -2.07 3.61
CA ASP A 488 4.54 -0.63 3.71
C ASP A 488 5.44 -0.29 4.92
N ASN A 489 5.40 -1.10 5.97
CA ASN A 489 6.20 -0.93 7.20
C ASN A 489 7.41 -1.88 7.28
N ALA A 490 7.75 -2.59 6.20
CA ALA A 490 8.92 -3.45 6.19
C ALA A 490 10.20 -2.58 6.15
N ASP A 491 11.28 -3.12 6.71
CA ASP A 491 12.59 -2.49 6.66
C ASP A 491 13.04 -2.40 5.19
N SER A 492 13.19 -1.17 4.70
CA SER A 492 13.60 -0.89 3.31
C SER A 492 15.04 -1.27 3.01
N ASP A 493 15.90 -1.38 4.02
CA ASP A 493 17.32 -1.70 3.81
C ASP A 493 17.56 -3.21 3.62
N MET A 494 16.54 -4.05 3.85
CA MET A 494 16.61 -5.50 3.65
C MET A 494 16.01 -5.91 2.30
N LEU A 495 16.84 -6.41 1.35
CA LEU A 495 16.40 -6.86 0.02
C LEU A 495 15.36 -7.99 0.09
N SER A 496 15.41 -8.84 1.12
CA SER A 496 14.42 -9.91 1.36
C SER A 496 12.98 -9.42 1.55
N ASN A 497 12.80 -8.14 1.88
CA ASN A 497 11.49 -7.53 2.02
C ASN A 497 10.86 -7.07 0.69
N TYR A 498 11.53 -7.29 -0.45
CA TYR A 498 11.03 -6.89 -1.76
C TYR A 498 10.48 -8.07 -2.57
N ARG A 499 9.56 -7.73 -3.50
CA ARG A 499 9.02 -8.62 -4.54
C ARG A 499 9.50 -8.14 -5.91
N PRO A 500 9.86 -9.05 -6.84
CA PRO A 500 10.22 -8.70 -8.20
C PRO A 500 8.96 -8.48 -9.06
N VAL A 501 8.44 -7.26 -9.12
CA VAL A 501 7.28 -6.96 -9.98
C VAL A 501 7.74 -6.64 -11.39
N SER A 502 7.43 -7.52 -12.34
CA SER A 502 7.79 -7.41 -13.75
C SER A 502 6.87 -6.44 -14.49
N ASN A 503 7.46 -5.46 -15.18
CA ASN A 503 6.79 -4.62 -16.14
C ASN A 503 7.03 -5.17 -17.55
N LEU A 504 5.95 -5.55 -18.22
CA LEU A 504 5.92 -6.05 -19.58
C LEU A 504 5.32 -4.99 -20.51
N THR A 505 5.65 -5.04 -21.79
CA THR A 505 5.14 -4.09 -22.80
C THR A 505 3.62 -4.17 -22.97
N ALA A 506 3.02 -3.09 -23.43
CA ALA A 506 1.58 -3.01 -23.65
C ALA A 506 1.11 -4.05 -24.67
N VAL A 507 1.86 -4.23 -25.78
CA VAL A 507 1.52 -5.20 -26.84
C VAL A 507 1.70 -6.64 -26.34
N SER A 508 2.72 -6.94 -25.52
CA SER A 508 2.86 -8.25 -24.84
C SER A 508 1.61 -8.58 -24.03
N LYS A 509 1.14 -7.62 -23.22
CA LYS A 509 -0.10 -7.80 -22.43
C LYS A 509 -1.35 -7.93 -23.28
N LEU A 510 -1.39 -7.28 -24.44
CA LEU A 510 -2.50 -7.43 -25.38
C LEU A 510 -2.54 -8.87 -25.93
N LEU A 511 -1.39 -9.40 -26.37
CA LEU A 511 -1.25 -10.77 -26.84
C LEU A 511 -1.60 -11.79 -25.73
N GLU A 512 -1.05 -11.61 -24.53
CA GLU A 512 -1.40 -12.44 -23.37
C GLU A 512 -2.91 -12.41 -23.09
N ARG A 513 -3.59 -11.27 -23.27
CA ARG A 513 -5.04 -11.15 -23.05
C ARG A 513 -5.84 -11.93 -24.07
N VAL A 514 -5.43 -11.92 -25.34
CA VAL A 514 -6.04 -12.72 -26.41
C VAL A 514 -6.01 -14.21 -26.06
N VAL A 515 -4.81 -14.68 -25.70
CA VAL A 515 -4.60 -16.10 -25.33
C VAL A 515 -5.35 -16.46 -24.04
N LEU A 516 -5.29 -15.60 -23.02
CA LEU A 516 -5.98 -15.80 -21.75
C LEU A 516 -7.49 -15.94 -21.89
N ASN A 517 -8.12 -15.10 -22.72
CA ASN A 517 -9.56 -15.17 -22.94
C ASN A 517 -9.96 -16.52 -23.55
N GLN A 518 -9.28 -16.93 -24.60
CA GLN A 518 -9.57 -18.22 -25.28
C GLN A 518 -9.25 -19.42 -24.40
N LEU A 519 -8.15 -19.38 -23.64
CA LEU A 519 -7.81 -20.40 -22.66
C LEU A 519 -8.88 -20.51 -21.56
N ASN A 520 -9.36 -19.38 -21.03
CA ASN A 520 -10.43 -19.37 -20.03
C ASN A 520 -11.72 -19.95 -20.56
N ASP A 521 -12.10 -19.62 -21.81
CA ASP A 521 -13.30 -20.15 -22.44
C ASP A 521 -13.20 -21.67 -22.61
N TYR A 522 -12.05 -22.18 -23.05
CA TYR A 522 -11.78 -23.61 -23.16
C TYR A 522 -11.84 -24.31 -21.79
N LEU A 523 -11.15 -23.79 -20.78
CA LEU A 523 -11.11 -24.39 -19.45
C LEU A 523 -12.48 -24.40 -18.75
N ASN A 524 -13.28 -23.33 -18.93
CA ASN A 524 -14.65 -23.28 -18.39
C ASN A 524 -15.62 -24.20 -19.14
N SER A 525 -15.56 -24.27 -20.47
CA SER A 525 -16.47 -25.09 -21.28
C SER A 525 -16.28 -26.59 -21.07
N ASN A 526 -15.11 -27.01 -20.57
CA ASN A 526 -14.76 -28.40 -20.34
C ASN A 526 -14.58 -28.74 -18.84
N ASP A 527 -14.99 -27.87 -17.91
CA ASP A 527 -14.90 -28.05 -16.46
C ASP A 527 -13.50 -28.43 -15.95
N LEU A 528 -12.46 -27.89 -16.59
CA LEU A 528 -11.07 -28.23 -16.32
C LEU A 528 -10.48 -27.48 -15.11
N TYR A 529 -11.15 -26.44 -14.63
CA TYR A 529 -10.71 -25.74 -13.42
C TYR A 529 -10.88 -26.58 -12.17
N CYS A 530 -9.95 -26.41 -11.22
CA CYS A 530 -10.14 -26.94 -9.87
C CYS A 530 -11.37 -26.26 -9.21
N PRO A 531 -12.42 -27.01 -8.80
CA PRO A 531 -13.66 -26.42 -8.29
C PRO A 531 -13.47 -25.63 -6.99
N VAL A 532 -12.47 -25.96 -6.18
CA VAL A 532 -12.16 -25.29 -4.90
C VAL A 532 -11.16 -24.15 -5.03
N GLN A 533 -10.66 -23.87 -6.25
CA GLN A 533 -9.77 -22.73 -6.50
C GLN A 533 -10.56 -21.47 -6.77
N SER A 534 -10.31 -20.44 -5.98
CA SER A 534 -10.98 -19.13 -6.09
C SER A 534 -10.08 -18.00 -6.60
N GLY A 535 -8.77 -18.22 -6.59
CA GLY A 535 -7.81 -17.22 -7.10
C GLY A 535 -7.87 -17.11 -8.62
N TYR A 536 -7.84 -15.87 -9.14
CA TYR A 536 -7.73 -15.54 -10.58
C TYR A 536 -8.85 -16.09 -11.48
N ARG A 537 -9.98 -16.50 -10.90
CA ARG A 537 -11.15 -16.97 -11.64
C ARG A 537 -12.26 -15.92 -11.71
N PRO A 538 -12.99 -15.81 -12.83
CA PRO A 538 -14.18 -14.96 -12.93
C PRO A 538 -15.21 -15.33 -11.86
N HIS A 539 -15.92 -14.33 -11.34
CA HIS A 539 -16.96 -14.45 -10.31
C HIS A 539 -16.52 -15.02 -8.95
N HIS A 540 -15.25 -15.41 -8.79
CA HIS A 540 -14.65 -15.85 -7.53
C HIS A 540 -13.98 -14.67 -6.80
N SER A 541 -13.90 -14.74 -5.48
CA SER A 541 -13.27 -13.71 -4.64
C SER A 541 -12.87 -14.27 -3.27
N CYS A 542 -12.01 -13.54 -2.54
CA CYS A 542 -11.73 -13.85 -1.13
C CYS A 542 -13.03 -13.97 -0.31
N GLU A 543 -14.03 -13.15 -0.62
CA GLU A 543 -15.30 -13.16 0.11
C GLU A 543 -16.12 -14.41 -0.17
N THR A 544 -16.23 -14.85 -1.43
CA THR A 544 -16.96 -16.08 -1.77
C THR A 544 -16.31 -17.30 -1.14
N LEU A 545 -14.97 -17.44 -1.21
CA LEU A 545 -14.23 -18.53 -0.55
C LEU A 545 -14.46 -18.52 0.96
N LEU A 546 -14.29 -17.37 1.62
CA LEU A 546 -14.47 -17.25 3.06
C LEU A 546 -15.92 -17.51 3.49
N VAL A 547 -16.92 -17.13 2.69
CA VAL A 547 -18.32 -17.49 2.93
C VAL A 547 -18.50 -18.99 2.91
N ARG A 548 -17.97 -19.72 1.91
CA ARG A 548 -18.03 -21.19 1.86
C ARG A 548 -17.35 -21.80 3.08
N MET A 549 -16.08 -21.49 3.30
CA MET A 549 -15.31 -22.03 4.41
C MET A 549 -15.97 -21.76 5.78
N THR A 550 -16.46 -20.55 6.01
CA THR A 550 -17.12 -20.22 7.27
C THR A 550 -18.48 -20.89 7.42
N ASP A 551 -19.21 -21.16 6.33
CA ASP A 551 -20.47 -21.91 6.38
C ASP A 551 -20.22 -23.37 6.80
N ASP A 552 -19.21 -24.01 6.18
CA ASP A 552 -18.80 -25.40 6.50
C ASP A 552 -18.33 -25.50 7.96
N ILE A 553 -17.38 -24.65 8.38
CA ILE A 553 -16.87 -24.63 9.76
C ILE A 553 -17.97 -24.38 10.79
N ASN A 554 -18.84 -23.39 10.55
CA ASN A 554 -19.95 -23.09 11.47
C ASN A 554 -20.97 -24.25 11.51
N ARG A 555 -21.18 -24.98 10.42
CA ARG A 555 -22.03 -26.17 10.40
C ARG A 555 -21.50 -27.22 11.37
N GLU A 556 -20.21 -27.50 11.29
CA GLU A 556 -19.54 -28.50 12.14
C GLU A 556 -19.52 -28.08 13.62
N ILE A 557 -19.15 -26.83 13.90
CA ILE A 557 -19.18 -26.29 15.28
C ILE A 557 -20.59 -26.33 15.88
N GLN A 558 -21.65 -26.06 15.09
CA GLN A 558 -23.04 -26.14 15.54
C GLN A 558 -23.42 -27.57 15.87
N ALA A 559 -22.98 -28.57 15.08
CA ALA A 559 -23.17 -29.98 15.34
C ALA A 559 -22.43 -30.46 16.62
N GLY A 560 -21.56 -29.66 17.20
CA GLY A 560 -20.77 -30.01 18.39
C GLY A 560 -19.37 -30.51 18.08
N ASN A 561 -19.00 -30.53 16.81
CA ASN A 561 -17.69 -30.96 16.34
C ASN A 561 -16.60 -29.92 16.60
N ILE A 562 -15.36 -30.41 16.65
CA ILE A 562 -14.13 -29.63 16.63
C ILE A 562 -13.62 -29.63 15.18
N VAL A 563 -13.14 -28.50 14.71
CA VAL A 563 -12.56 -28.35 13.38
C VAL A 563 -11.09 -27.97 13.50
N ILE A 564 -10.22 -28.74 12.85
CA ILE A 564 -8.80 -28.41 12.71
C ILE A 564 -8.63 -27.75 11.34
N VAL A 565 -7.99 -26.56 11.32
CA VAL A 565 -7.67 -25.82 10.09
C VAL A 565 -6.16 -25.66 9.98
N ILE A 566 -5.60 -25.93 8.80
CA ILE A 566 -4.18 -25.79 8.49
C ILE A 566 -4.03 -24.80 7.34
N LEU A 567 -3.26 -23.74 7.56
CA LEU A 567 -2.94 -22.76 6.54
C LEU A 567 -1.52 -23.05 6.02
N LEU A 568 -1.41 -23.42 4.76
CA LEU A 568 -0.13 -23.66 4.11
C LEU A 568 0.35 -22.39 3.39
N ASP A 569 1.63 -22.02 3.58
CA ASP A 569 2.30 -20.92 2.87
C ASP A 569 3.38 -21.48 1.95
N LEU A 570 3.53 -20.93 0.76
CA LEU A 570 4.51 -21.35 -0.23
C LEU A 570 5.66 -20.34 -0.32
N SER A 571 6.87 -20.84 -0.52
CA SER A 571 8.07 -20.03 -0.73
C SER A 571 8.24 -19.68 -2.20
N ALA A 572 8.10 -18.40 -2.57
CA ALA A 572 8.33 -17.90 -3.93
C ALA A 572 7.54 -18.64 -5.04
N ALA A 573 6.29 -18.98 -4.77
CA ALA A 573 5.44 -19.86 -5.56
C ALA A 573 5.42 -19.58 -7.08
N PHE A 574 5.41 -18.31 -7.48
CA PHE A 574 5.45 -17.91 -8.90
C PHE A 574 6.84 -18.00 -9.52
N ASP A 575 7.90 -17.88 -8.71
CA ASP A 575 9.28 -17.77 -9.17
C ASP A 575 9.93 -19.15 -9.34
N THR A 576 9.34 -20.21 -8.76
CA THR A 576 9.91 -21.58 -8.73
C THR A 576 9.24 -22.56 -9.68
N ILE A 577 8.17 -22.17 -10.39
CA ILE A 577 7.48 -23.04 -11.37
C ILE A 577 8.49 -23.59 -12.37
N ASP A 578 8.53 -24.89 -12.50
CA ASP A 578 9.34 -25.56 -13.51
C ASP A 578 8.62 -25.56 -14.86
N HIS A 579 9.32 -25.13 -15.91
CA HIS A 579 8.71 -24.99 -17.24
C HIS A 579 8.37 -26.34 -17.87
N ASP A 580 9.22 -27.37 -17.71
CA ASP A 580 9.00 -28.68 -18.31
C ASP A 580 7.84 -29.39 -17.63
N VAL A 581 7.78 -29.36 -16.29
CA VAL A 581 6.67 -29.90 -15.52
C VAL A 581 5.36 -29.17 -15.86
N LEU A 582 5.39 -27.84 -16.01
CA LEU A 582 4.22 -27.06 -16.42
C LEU A 582 3.73 -27.49 -17.81
N MET A 583 4.64 -27.61 -18.78
CA MET A 583 4.30 -28.00 -20.14
C MET A 583 3.74 -29.43 -20.20
N GLU A 584 4.30 -30.37 -19.41
CA GLU A 584 3.77 -31.73 -19.27
C GLU A 584 2.33 -31.73 -18.76
N LYS A 585 2.05 -30.95 -17.68
CA LYS A 585 0.68 -30.80 -17.14
C LYS A 585 -0.28 -30.17 -18.17
N LEU A 586 0.13 -29.13 -18.87
CA LEU A 586 -0.71 -28.50 -19.91
C LEU A 586 -1.08 -29.50 -21.00
N LEU A 587 -0.17 -30.39 -21.35
CA LEU A 587 -0.42 -31.43 -22.34
C LEU A 587 -1.31 -32.56 -21.79
N LYS A 588 -0.95 -33.14 -20.63
CA LYS A 588 -1.59 -34.35 -20.08
C LYS A 588 -2.91 -34.03 -19.37
N ASP A 589 -2.92 -33.01 -18.48
CA ASP A 589 -4.07 -32.74 -17.61
C ASP A 589 -5.11 -31.82 -18.26
N TYR A 590 -4.68 -31.03 -19.28
CA TYR A 590 -5.53 -30.00 -19.91
C TYR A 590 -5.70 -30.17 -21.42
N GLY A 591 -5.05 -31.15 -22.06
CA GLY A 591 -5.21 -31.41 -23.50
C GLY A 591 -4.74 -30.28 -24.41
N ILE A 592 -3.85 -29.41 -23.96
CA ILE A 592 -3.27 -28.33 -24.78
C ILE A 592 -2.22 -28.93 -25.70
N ARG A 593 -2.44 -28.86 -27.02
CA ARG A 593 -1.63 -29.54 -28.04
C ARG A 593 -1.28 -28.61 -29.19
N GLY A 594 -0.60 -29.13 -30.22
CA GLY A 594 -0.36 -28.48 -31.48
C GLY A 594 0.25 -27.09 -31.37
N LYS A 595 -0.30 -26.12 -32.10
CA LYS A 595 0.19 -24.72 -32.12
C LYS A 595 -0.05 -24.00 -30.78
N ALA A 596 -1.12 -24.34 -30.05
CA ALA A 596 -1.36 -23.77 -28.73
C ALA A 596 -0.28 -24.20 -27.74
N PHE A 597 0.13 -25.46 -27.77
CA PHE A 597 1.25 -25.96 -26.96
C PHE A 597 2.58 -25.28 -27.34
N ALA A 598 2.90 -25.22 -28.63
CA ALA A 598 4.11 -24.55 -29.12
C ALA A 598 4.15 -23.08 -28.68
N TRP A 599 3.03 -22.37 -28.72
CA TRP A 599 2.94 -20.99 -28.28
C TRP A 599 3.23 -20.86 -26.79
N MET A 600 2.67 -21.73 -25.94
CA MET A 600 2.91 -21.74 -24.49
C MET A 600 4.38 -22.02 -24.17
N GLN A 601 5.01 -22.96 -24.86
CA GLN A 601 6.43 -23.25 -24.75
C GLN A 601 7.27 -22.02 -25.16
N SER A 602 6.98 -21.44 -26.30
CA SER A 602 7.65 -20.23 -26.80
C SER A 602 7.48 -19.04 -25.83
N TYR A 603 6.30 -18.92 -25.18
CA TYR A 603 6.02 -17.87 -24.20
C TYR A 603 6.90 -17.99 -22.94
N LEU A 604 7.20 -19.21 -22.48
CA LEU A 604 7.99 -19.47 -21.28
C LEU A 604 9.50 -19.38 -21.50
N GLN A 605 9.98 -19.90 -22.64
CA GLN A 605 11.42 -20.05 -22.94
C GLN A 605 12.13 -18.74 -23.35
N SER A 606 13.43 -18.68 -23.07
CA SER A 606 14.34 -17.58 -23.47
C SER A 606 13.85 -16.20 -23.03
N ARG A 607 13.26 -16.11 -21.84
CA ARG A 607 12.86 -14.83 -21.25
C ARG A 607 14.02 -14.24 -20.48
N THR A 608 14.12 -12.90 -20.53
CA THR A 608 15.15 -12.18 -19.79
C THR A 608 14.51 -11.08 -18.92
N PHE A 609 15.24 -10.69 -17.89
CA PHE A 609 14.85 -9.55 -17.08
C PHE A 609 16.06 -8.67 -16.69
N CYS A 610 15.77 -7.41 -16.41
CA CYS A 610 16.70 -6.49 -15.75
C CYS A 610 15.95 -5.75 -14.63
N VAL A 611 16.69 -5.20 -13.68
CA VAL A 611 16.14 -4.41 -12.58
C VAL A 611 16.36 -2.94 -12.88
N LYS A 612 15.31 -2.12 -12.72
CA LYS A 612 15.39 -0.66 -12.87
C LYS A 612 15.31 0.02 -11.53
N ILE A 613 16.33 0.80 -11.19
CA ILE A 613 16.37 1.72 -10.04
C ILE A 613 16.62 3.13 -10.60
N ASP A 614 15.73 4.05 -10.29
CA ASP A 614 15.71 5.40 -10.86
C ASP A 614 15.74 5.37 -12.40
N ASP A 615 16.79 5.88 -13.03
CA ASP A 615 16.99 5.85 -14.48
C ASP A 615 18.07 4.85 -14.93
N THR A 616 18.59 4.01 -14.02
CA THR A 616 19.61 3.00 -14.30
C THR A 616 19.03 1.59 -14.37
N PHE A 617 19.63 0.75 -15.22
CA PHE A 617 19.25 -0.65 -15.39
C PHE A 617 20.42 -1.55 -15.00
N SER A 618 20.09 -2.69 -14.42
CA SER A 618 21.06 -3.78 -14.26
C SER A 618 21.40 -4.43 -15.60
N SER A 619 22.38 -5.29 -15.60
CA SER A 619 22.61 -6.25 -16.70
C SER A 619 21.40 -7.17 -16.87
N LEU A 620 21.22 -7.71 -18.11
CA LEU A 620 20.19 -8.69 -18.42
C LEU A 620 20.53 -10.05 -17.82
N LEU A 621 19.53 -10.73 -17.28
CA LEU A 621 19.63 -12.10 -16.78
C LEU A 621 18.49 -12.95 -17.34
N GLU A 622 18.78 -14.21 -17.68
CA GLU A 622 17.79 -15.15 -18.19
C GLU A 622 16.89 -15.65 -17.07
N LEU A 623 15.58 -15.77 -17.36
CA LEU A 623 14.57 -16.32 -16.48
C LEU A 623 14.40 -17.81 -16.79
N LEU A 624 15.14 -18.66 -16.09
CA LEU A 624 15.15 -20.11 -16.31
C LEU A 624 13.93 -20.81 -15.71
N PHE A 625 13.32 -20.22 -14.69
CA PHE A 625 12.21 -20.78 -13.92
C PHE A 625 11.17 -19.72 -13.63
N GLY A 626 9.98 -20.18 -13.30
CA GLY A 626 8.88 -19.31 -12.89
C GLY A 626 8.17 -18.60 -14.04
N VAL A 627 7.20 -17.79 -13.66
CA VAL A 627 6.42 -16.94 -14.57
C VAL A 627 6.55 -15.48 -14.15
N PRO A 628 6.59 -14.51 -15.09
CA PRO A 628 6.79 -13.11 -14.74
C PRO A 628 5.70 -12.60 -13.79
N GLN A 629 6.06 -12.15 -12.58
CA GLN A 629 5.14 -11.54 -11.64
C GLN A 629 4.62 -10.20 -12.18
N GLY A 630 3.50 -10.19 -12.86
CA GLY A 630 2.93 -9.01 -13.54
C GLY A 630 2.45 -9.30 -14.96
N SER A 631 2.65 -10.53 -15.44
CA SER A 631 2.00 -11.06 -16.65
C SER A 631 0.51 -11.34 -16.38
N LEU A 632 -0.27 -11.50 -17.46
CA LEU A 632 -1.68 -11.87 -17.37
C LEU A 632 -1.88 -13.39 -17.33
N LEU A 633 -0.98 -14.14 -17.94
CA LEU A 633 -1.02 -15.61 -18.01
C LEU A 633 -0.43 -16.26 -16.75
N GLY A 634 0.60 -15.66 -16.12
CA GLY A 634 1.26 -16.25 -14.97
C GLY A 634 0.32 -16.75 -13.88
N PRO A 635 -0.67 -15.94 -13.44
CA PRO A 635 -1.65 -16.35 -12.45
C PRO A 635 -2.46 -17.60 -12.83
N ILE A 636 -2.89 -17.73 -14.07
CA ILE A 636 -3.65 -18.90 -14.55
C ILE A 636 -2.74 -20.11 -14.63
N LEU A 637 -1.55 -19.98 -15.19
CA LEU A 637 -0.60 -21.08 -15.28
C LEU A 637 -0.26 -21.64 -13.88
N PHE A 638 -0.14 -20.77 -12.88
CA PHE A 638 0.09 -21.18 -11.50
C PHE A 638 -1.08 -22.00 -10.94
N ILE A 639 -2.33 -21.57 -11.09
CA ILE A 639 -3.47 -22.33 -10.53
C ILE A 639 -3.72 -23.64 -11.26
N LEU A 640 -3.34 -23.74 -12.54
CA LEU A 640 -3.35 -24.99 -13.28
C LEU A 640 -2.25 -25.94 -12.76
N TYR A 641 -1.09 -25.40 -12.41
CA TYR A 641 0.04 -26.17 -11.89
C TYR A 641 -0.26 -26.89 -10.58
N ILE A 642 -1.04 -26.27 -9.66
CA ILE A 642 -1.31 -26.78 -8.31
C ILE A 642 -2.62 -27.57 -8.17
N LYS A 643 -3.34 -27.88 -9.26
CA LYS A 643 -4.66 -28.55 -9.24
C LYS A 643 -4.69 -29.85 -8.43
N ALA A 644 -3.60 -30.63 -8.46
CA ALA A 644 -3.51 -31.94 -7.81
C ALA A 644 -3.70 -31.91 -6.29
N LEU A 645 -3.45 -30.77 -5.62
CA LEU A 645 -3.60 -30.64 -4.17
C LEU A 645 -5.01 -30.97 -3.67
N GLN A 646 -6.04 -30.68 -4.45
CA GLN A 646 -7.42 -31.04 -4.10
C GLN A 646 -7.61 -32.54 -4.00
N LYS A 647 -7.03 -33.32 -4.92
CA LYS A 647 -7.18 -34.75 -4.94
C LYS A 647 -6.43 -35.40 -3.79
N ILE A 648 -5.22 -34.91 -3.49
CA ILE A 648 -4.45 -35.37 -2.34
C ILE A 648 -5.25 -35.13 -1.05
N ALA A 649 -5.79 -33.94 -0.83
CA ALA A 649 -6.59 -33.65 0.35
C ALA A 649 -7.83 -34.55 0.45
N ALA A 650 -8.56 -34.73 -0.65
CA ALA A 650 -9.75 -35.60 -0.71
C ALA A 650 -9.45 -37.07 -0.40
N LYS A 651 -8.29 -37.60 -0.84
CA LYS A 651 -7.83 -38.98 -0.54
C LYS A 651 -7.81 -39.28 0.97
N TYR A 652 -7.43 -38.28 1.77
CA TYR A 652 -7.40 -38.42 3.24
C TYR A 652 -8.65 -37.88 3.91
N GLY A 653 -9.68 -37.48 3.14
CA GLY A 653 -10.94 -36.92 3.65
C GLY A 653 -10.77 -35.57 4.34
N LEU A 654 -9.81 -34.76 3.88
CA LEU A 654 -9.70 -33.36 4.25
C LEU A 654 -10.37 -32.50 3.19
N ASP A 655 -11.09 -31.47 3.64
CA ASP A 655 -11.55 -30.40 2.77
C ASP A 655 -10.41 -29.41 2.52
N ILE A 656 -10.35 -28.88 1.31
CA ILE A 656 -9.37 -27.85 0.94
C ILE A 656 -10.05 -26.67 0.23
N GLN A 657 -9.59 -25.47 0.51
CA GLN A 657 -9.95 -24.26 -0.23
C GLN A 657 -8.67 -23.57 -0.69
N LEU A 658 -8.62 -23.19 -1.96
CA LEU A 658 -7.45 -22.59 -2.60
C LEU A 658 -7.74 -21.15 -3.05
N TYR A 659 -6.82 -20.23 -2.75
CA TYR A 659 -6.82 -18.90 -3.29
C TYR A 659 -5.42 -18.52 -3.79
N ALA A 660 -5.13 -18.80 -5.04
CA ALA A 660 -3.78 -18.75 -5.59
C ALA A 660 -2.82 -19.65 -4.78
N ASP A 661 -1.78 -19.09 -4.18
CA ASP A 661 -0.79 -19.75 -3.33
C ASP A 661 -1.28 -20.01 -1.89
N ASP A 662 -2.31 -19.29 -1.42
CA ASP A 662 -2.90 -19.53 -0.10
C ASP A 662 -3.76 -20.80 -0.11
N SER A 663 -3.31 -21.88 0.56
CA SER A 663 -4.01 -23.16 0.67
C SER A 663 -4.51 -23.37 2.10
N GLN A 664 -5.80 -23.74 2.24
CA GLN A 664 -6.49 -23.88 3.52
C GLN A 664 -7.12 -25.29 3.59
N LEU A 665 -6.51 -26.18 4.39
CA LEU A 665 -7.01 -27.53 4.67
C LEU A 665 -7.84 -27.51 5.94
N TYR A 666 -8.94 -28.28 6.00
CA TYR A 666 -9.68 -28.45 7.25
C TYR A 666 -10.37 -29.79 7.33
N ILE A 667 -10.53 -30.28 8.57
CA ILE A 667 -11.18 -31.52 8.90
C ILE A 667 -11.93 -31.36 10.22
N SER A 668 -13.10 -32.02 10.34
CA SER A 668 -13.90 -31.98 11.55
C SER A 668 -13.99 -33.39 12.21
N PHE A 669 -14.14 -33.42 13.53
CA PHE A 669 -14.37 -34.63 14.29
C PHE A 669 -15.20 -34.36 15.55
N HIS A 670 -15.87 -35.41 16.03
CA HIS A 670 -16.63 -35.32 17.27
C HIS A 670 -15.73 -35.65 18.48
N PRO A 671 -15.73 -34.81 19.55
CA PRO A 671 -14.77 -34.93 20.67
C PRO A 671 -15.03 -36.10 21.64
N SER A 672 -15.95 -37.02 21.35
CA SER A 672 -16.38 -38.09 22.28
C SER A 672 -15.37 -39.23 22.51
N SER A 673 -14.30 -39.32 21.72
CA SER A 673 -13.31 -40.40 21.81
C SER A 673 -11.90 -39.92 21.49
N HIS A 674 -10.92 -40.35 22.33
CA HIS A 674 -9.49 -40.13 22.06
C HIS A 674 -9.01 -40.84 20.80
N SER A 675 -9.62 -42.02 20.44
CA SER A 675 -9.27 -42.73 19.23
C SER A 675 -9.58 -41.92 17.95
N MET A 676 -10.64 -41.11 17.96
CA MET A 676 -10.98 -40.25 16.80
C MET A 676 -9.97 -39.16 16.58
N LEU A 677 -9.40 -38.56 17.65
CA LEU A 677 -8.34 -37.56 17.51
C LEU A 677 -7.05 -38.19 16.93
N ALA A 678 -6.69 -39.39 17.36
CA ALA A 678 -5.54 -40.11 16.81
C ALA A 678 -5.72 -40.39 15.31
N ASP A 679 -6.89 -40.93 14.89
CA ASP A 679 -7.21 -41.15 13.47
C ASP A 679 -7.11 -39.84 12.65
N VAL A 680 -7.69 -38.75 13.17
CA VAL A 680 -7.63 -37.46 12.48
C VAL A 680 -6.20 -36.91 12.38
N LYS A 681 -5.37 -37.10 13.43
CA LYS A 681 -3.95 -36.74 13.38
C LYS A 681 -3.20 -37.51 12.33
N ASP A 682 -3.42 -38.85 12.27
CA ASP A 682 -2.76 -39.70 11.31
C ASP A 682 -3.16 -39.37 9.86
N ARG A 683 -4.44 -39.04 9.62
CA ARG A 683 -4.92 -38.55 8.32
C ARG A 683 -4.30 -37.23 7.92
N ILE A 684 -4.21 -36.30 8.85
CA ILE A 684 -3.55 -35.00 8.61
C ILE A 684 -2.07 -35.21 8.31
N ASN A 685 -1.35 -35.99 9.13
CA ASN A 685 0.08 -36.25 8.94
C ASN A 685 0.35 -36.89 7.59
N SER A 686 -0.44 -37.91 7.22
CA SER A 686 -0.32 -38.59 5.93
C SER A 686 -0.62 -37.64 4.75
N CYS A 687 -1.66 -36.83 4.88
CA CYS A 687 -2.00 -35.84 3.87
C CYS A 687 -0.87 -34.82 3.68
N LEU A 688 -0.32 -34.26 4.77
CA LEU A 688 0.76 -33.29 4.72
C LEU A 688 2.07 -33.89 4.17
N ALA A 689 2.36 -35.17 4.51
CA ALA A 689 3.51 -35.87 3.96
C ALA A 689 3.38 -36.06 2.44
N GLU A 690 2.20 -36.44 1.95
CA GLU A 690 1.95 -36.61 0.51
C GLU A 690 1.96 -35.26 -0.20
N ILE A 691 1.36 -34.21 0.38
CA ILE A 691 1.45 -32.84 -0.16
C ILE A 691 2.91 -32.38 -0.26
N ARG A 692 3.72 -32.59 0.79
CA ARG A 692 5.13 -32.24 0.79
C ARG A 692 5.90 -32.96 -0.32
N CYS A 693 5.71 -34.27 -0.42
CA CYS A 693 6.35 -35.08 -1.46
C CYS A 693 5.93 -34.61 -2.87
N TRP A 694 4.63 -34.34 -3.09
CA TRP A 694 4.13 -33.81 -4.35
C TRP A 694 4.74 -32.44 -4.67
N MET A 695 4.85 -31.57 -3.66
CA MET A 695 5.46 -30.23 -3.84
C MET A 695 6.91 -30.33 -4.26
N LEU A 696 7.73 -31.16 -3.59
CA LEU A 696 9.15 -31.36 -3.94
C LEU A 696 9.30 -31.85 -5.38
N LYS A 697 8.55 -32.90 -5.77
CA LYS A 697 8.52 -33.43 -7.14
C LYS A 697 8.11 -32.39 -8.19
N ASN A 698 7.39 -31.35 -7.79
CA ASN A 698 6.98 -30.24 -8.65
C ASN A 698 7.78 -28.96 -8.40
N PHE A 699 8.98 -29.05 -7.85
CA PHE A 699 9.89 -27.93 -7.58
C PHE A 699 9.28 -26.77 -6.79
N MET A 700 8.37 -27.08 -5.86
CA MET A 700 7.73 -26.12 -4.97
C MET A 700 8.15 -26.40 -3.52
N LYS A 701 8.44 -25.35 -2.76
CA LYS A 701 8.83 -25.45 -1.35
C LYS A 701 7.77 -24.85 -0.43
N LEU A 702 7.29 -25.69 0.50
CA LEU A 702 6.43 -25.24 1.59
C LEU A 702 7.23 -24.40 2.59
N ASN A 703 6.59 -23.41 3.17
CA ASN A 703 7.18 -22.59 4.22
C ASN A 703 6.72 -23.09 5.58
N GLU A 704 7.47 -24.03 6.14
CA GLU A 704 7.14 -24.68 7.41
C GLU A 704 6.98 -23.68 8.56
N SER A 705 7.86 -22.66 8.62
CA SER A 705 7.85 -21.64 9.68
C SER A 705 6.63 -20.71 9.65
N LYS A 706 5.91 -20.67 8.53
CA LYS A 706 4.70 -19.88 8.37
C LYS A 706 3.42 -20.69 8.26
N THR A 707 3.54 -22.02 8.26
CA THR A 707 2.37 -22.89 8.31
C THR A 707 1.71 -22.76 9.68
N GLU A 708 0.40 -22.48 9.69
CA GLU A 708 -0.37 -22.26 10.91
C GLU A 708 -1.37 -23.39 11.11
N LEU A 709 -1.46 -23.93 12.33
CA LEU A 709 -2.43 -24.96 12.75
C LEU A 709 -3.42 -24.32 13.74
N LEU A 710 -4.71 -24.54 13.54
CA LEU A 710 -5.78 -23.92 14.33
C LEU A 710 -6.80 -24.95 14.74
N VAL A 711 -7.29 -24.85 15.97
CA VAL A 711 -8.37 -25.68 16.51
C VAL A 711 -9.57 -24.80 16.81
N LEU A 712 -10.70 -25.08 16.17
CA LEU A 712 -11.91 -24.28 16.23
C LEU A 712 -13.05 -25.10 16.85
N GLY A 713 -13.85 -24.47 17.72
CA GLY A 713 -14.97 -25.15 18.37
C GLY A 713 -15.73 -24.26 19.33
N LYS A 714 -16.75 -24.82 19.99
CA LYS A 714 -17.44 -24.14 21.08
C LYS A 714 -16.49 -23.97 22.27
N PRO A 715 -16.40 -22.76 22.90
CA PRO A 715 -15.47 -22.53 24.01
C PRO A 715 -15.57 -23.55 25.15
N LYS A 716 -16.78 -24.07 25.43
CA LYS A 716 -17.00 -25.10 26.44
C LYS A 716 -16.33 -26.41 26.02
N VAL A 717 -16.54 -26.83 24.79
CA VAL A 717 -15.98 -28.09 24.25
C VAL A 717 -14.43 -28.02 24.18
N LEU A 718 -13.89 -26.90 23.73
CA LEU A 718 -12.42 -26.70 23.67
C LEU A 718 -11.74 -26.70 25.03
N LYS A 719 -12.44 -26.31 26.11
CA LYS A 719 -11.93 -26.33 27.47
C LYS A 719 -12.02 -27.70 28.14
N GLU A 720 -13.08 -28.47 27.81
CA GLU A 720 -13.31 -29.80 28.38
C GLU A 720 -12.42 -30.87 27.72
N CYS A 721 -12.06 -30.67 26.46
CA CYS A 721 -11.14 -31.52 25.74
C CYS A 721 -9.73 -30.92 25.89
N ASP A 722 -8.88 -31.44 26.75
CA ASP A 722 -7.46 -31.10 26.84
C ASP A 722 -6.72 -31.67 25.61
N LEU A 723 -6.90 -31.00 24.47
CA LEU A 723 -6.48 -31.48 23.16
C LEU A 723 -5.05 -31.04 22.89
N GLU A 724 -4.07 -31.88 23.17
CA GLU A 724 -2.73 -31.76 22.58
C GLU A 724 -2.79 -32.15 21.09
N VAL A 725 -3.21 -31.21 20.25
CA VAL A 725 -3.17 -31.36 18.79
C VAL A 725 -1.78 -30.96 18.30
N THR A 726 -0.89 -31.90 18.11
CA THR A 726 0.39 -31.70 17.43
C THR A 726 0.35 -32.42 16.10
N VAL A 727 0.86 -31.79 15.05
CA VAL A 727 0.90 -32.34 13.69
C VAL A 727 2.35 -32.36 13.23
N GLN A 728 2.77 -33.47 12.67
CA GLN A 728 4.11 -33.64 12.13
C GLN A 728 4.14 -33.08 10.70
N PHE A 729 5.09 -32.19 10.44
CA PHE A 729 5.28 -31.59 9.13
C PHE A 729 6.78 -31.59 8.77
N GLY A 730 7.20 -32.59 7.99
CA GLY A 730 8.61 -32.85 7.76
C GLY A 730 9.34 -33.11 9.08
N ASN A 731 10.42 -32.41 9.34
CA ASN A 731 11.21 -32.51 10.57
C ASN A 731 10.67 -31.63 11.70
N ILE A 732 9.58 -30.91 11.49
CA ILE A 732 9.02 -29.95 12.45
C ILE A 732 7.69 -30.45 13.00
N THR A 733 7.52 -30.39 14.31
CA THR A 733 6.23 -30.60 14.96
C THR A 733 5.51 -29.26 15.09
N ILE A 734 4.38 -29.12 14.39
CA ILE A 734 3.53 -27.93 14.48
C ILE A 734 2.51 -28.14 15.60
N SER A 735 2.59 -27.30 16.62
CA SER A 735 1.56 -27.19 17.65
C SER A 735 0.51 -26.18 17.22
N PRO A 736 -0.74 -26.26 17.72
CA PRO A 736 -1.71 -25.24 17.48
C PRO A 736 -1.08 -23.90 17.78
N THR A 737 -1.14 -22.99 16.83
CA THR A 737 -0.85 -21.60 17.08
C THR A 737 -1.88 -21.15 18.09
N VAL A 738 -1.61 -21.47 19.36
CA VAL A 738 -2.43 -21.03 20.48
C VAL A 738 -2.52 -19.56 20.25
N CYS A 739 -3.71 -19.03 20.16
CA CYS A 739 -4.00 -17.63 19.92
C CYS A 739 -3.40 -16.73 21.01
N LYS A 740 -2.13 -16.93 21.33
CA LYS A 740 -1.26 -16.04 22.06
C LYS A 740 -0.88 -14.88 21.13
N GLY A 741 -1.85 -14.03 20.89
CA GLY A 741 -1.62 -12.83 20.10
C GLY A 741 -2.35 -12.82 18.77
N ASP A 742 -2.57 -11.66 18.27
CA ASP A 742 -3.41 -11.14 17.19
C ASP A 742 -3.21 -11.71 15.76
N ASN A 743 -2.63 -12.86 15.54
CA ASN A 743 -2.00 -13.15 14.24
C ASN A 743 -2.76 -14.08 13.29
N TRP A 744 -3.81 -14.82 13.73
CA TRP A 744 -4.50 -15.68 12.76
C TRP A 744 -5.31 -14.87 11.76
N LYS A 745 -4.88 -14.95 10.52
CA LYS A 745 -5.45 -14.19 9.42
C LYS A 745 -5.51 -15.04 8.16
N SER A 746 -6.71 -15.31 7.66
CA SER A 746 -6.92 -15.92 6.33
C SER A 746 -7.47 -14.87 5.37
N LEU A 747 -6.85 -14.72 4.20
CA LEU A 747 -7.26 -13.79 3.12
C LEU A 747 -7.62 -12.39 3.64
N GLY A 748 -6.85 -11.87 4.60
CA GLY A 748 -7.04 -10.54 5.14
C GLY A 748 -8.08 -10.39 6.25
N VAL A 749 -8.82 -11.47 6.61
CA VAL A 749 -9.80 -11.51 7.69
C VAL A 749 -9.20 -12.20 8.91
N LYS A 750 -9.38 -11.61 10.10
CA LYS A 750 -8.95 -12.18 11.39
C LYS A 750 -10.08 -13.00 12.01
N PHE A 751 -9.80 -14.26 12.29
CA PHE A 751 -10.74 -15.15 12.96
C PHE A 751 -10.34 -15.37 14.43
N ASP A 752 -11.25 -15.95 15.20
CA ASP A 752 -11.03 -16.41 16.56
C ASP A 752 -11.55 -17.88 16.70
N GLU A 753 -11.10 -18.58 17.75
CA GLU A 753 -11.37 -20.00 17.97
C GLU A 753 -12.86 -20.39 17.95
N SER A 754 -13.74 -19.44 18.29
CA SER A 754 -15.20 -19.63 18.30
C SER A 754 -15.88 -19.07 17.07
N MET A 755 -15.13 -18.63 16.05
CA MET A 755 -15.63 -17.96 14.84
C MET A 755 -16.50 -16.72 15.16
N SER A 756 -16.24 -16.05 16.30
CA SER A 756 -17.10 -14.96 16.80
C SER A 756 -16.94 -13.65 16.05
N MET A 757 -15.94 -13.49 15.19
CA MET A 757 -15.56 -12.29 14.43
C MET A 757 -15.17 -11.08 15.31
N GLN A 758 -15.01 -11.26 16.62
CA GLN A 758 -14.68 -10.16 17.53
C GLN A 758 -13.31 -9.53 17.21
N ARG A 759 -12.33 -10.37 16.88
CA ARG A 759 -10.96 -9.92 16.53
C ARG A 759 -10.99 -9.12 15.23
N GLN A 760 -11.73 -9.58 14.22
CA GLN A 760 -11.87 -8.87 12.95
C GLN A 760 -12.53 -7.49 13.15
N ILE A 761 -13.63 -7.41 13.88
CA ILE A 761 -14.32 -6.15 14.17
C ILE A 761 -13.41 -5.16 14.89
N ASN A 762 -12.65 -5.62 15.88
CA ASN A 762 -11.67 -4.78 16.59
C ASN A 762 -10.58 -4.27 15.64
N SER A 763 -10.05 -5.12 14.78
CA SER A 763 -9.03 -4.77 13.78
C SER A 763 -9.56 -3.74 12.76
N VAL A 764 -10.77 -3.95 12.23
CA VAL A 764 -11.41 -2.99 11.32
C VAL A 764 -11.66 -1.66 12.02
N LYS A 765 -12.17 -1.69 13.27
CA LYS A 765 -12.35 -0.50 14.08
C LYS A 765 -11.04 0.29 14.22
N GLN A 766 -9.96 -0.35 14.59
CA GLN A 766 -8.66 0.29 14.77
C GLN A 766 -8.15 0.94 13.48
N ARG A 767 -8.18 0.20 12.36
CA ARG A 767 -7.75 0.72 11.05
C ARG A 767 -8.60 1.90 10.56
N CYS A 768 -9.92 1.83 10.75
CA CYS A 768 -10.83 2.92 10.39
C CYS A 768 -10.64 4.15 11.29
N SER A 769 -10.49 3.96 12.60
CA SER A 769 -10.25 5.04 13.56
C SER A 769 -8.95 5.78 13.25
N TRP A 770 -7.87 5.06 12.93
CA TRP A 770 -6.61 5.65 12.50
C TRP A 770 -6.77 6.45 11.20
N THR A 771 -7.45 5.90 10.21
CA THR A 771 -7.74 6.62 8.96
C THR A 771 -8.57 7.89 9.21
N MET A 772 -9.58 7.82 10.08
CA MET A 772 -10.39 8.97 10.42
C MET A 772 -9.61 10.05 11.18
N MET A 773 -8.67 9.66 12.03
CA MET A 773 -7.76 10.61 12.68
C MET A 773 -6.93 11.35 11.63
N ASN A 774 -6.33 10.64 10.68
CA ASN A 774 -5.56 11.22 9.59
C ASN A 774 -6.39 12.16 8.72
N LEU A 775 -7.63 11.78 8.38
CA LEU A 775 -8.54 12.63 7.61
C LEU A 775 -8.93 13.90 8.36
N ARG A 776 -9.13 13.83 9.69
CA ARG A 776 -9.40 15.02 10.51
C ARG A 776 -8.23 15.98 10.55
N THR A 777 -6.99 15.48 10.59
CA THR A 777 -5.78 16.30 10.57
C THR A 777 -5.70 17.19 9.32
N ILE A 778 -6.07 16.65 8.16
CA ILE A 778 -6.09 17.39 6.89
C ILE A 778 -7.47 18.02 6.58
N GLY A 779 -8.43 17.90 7.48
CA GLY A 779 -9.84 18.29 7.28
C GLY A 779 -10.03 19.73 6.83
N ARG A 780 -9.12 20.62 7.20
CA ARG A 780 -9.10 22.04 6.80
C ARG A 780 -8.92 22.27 5.29
N TYR A 781 -8.33 21.31 4.57
CA TYR A 781 -8.15 21.37 3.11
C TYR A 781 -9.31 20.71 2.35
N LEU A 782 -10.25 20.04 3.04
CA LEU A 782 -11.28 19.21 2.42
C LEU A 782 -12.64 19.92 2.40
N ASP A 783 -13.22 20.07 1.23
CA ASP A 783 -14.65 20.39 1.08
C ASP A 783 -15.55 19.16 1.33
N GLU A 784 -16.88 19.34 1.38
CA GLU A 784 -17.85 18.27 1.64
C GLU A 784 -17.73 17.13 0.61
N GLY A 785 -17.60 17.45 -0.68
CA GLY A 785 -17.49 16.47 -1.76
C GLY A 785 -16.22 15.60 -1.64
N LEU A 786 -15.07 16.23 -1.33
CA LEU A 786 -13.82 15.50 -1.07
C LEU A 786 -13.89 14.66 0.18
N LYS A 787 -14.51 15.15 1.26
CA LYS A 787 -14.71 14.33 2.48
C LYS A 787 -15.52 13.08 2.16
N ILE A 788 -16.61 13.20 1.39
CA ILE A 788 -17.42 12.05 0.96
C ILE A 788 -16.59 11.10 0.12
N MET A 789 -15.84 11.60 -0.86
CA MET A 789 -14.97 10.79 -1.73
C MET A 789 -13.92 10.03 -0.91
N MET A 790 -13.18 10.71 -0.04
CA MET A 790 -12.13 10.10 0.77
C MET A 790 -12.67 9.09 1.77
N VAL A 791 -13.82 9.36 2.39
CA VAL A 791 -14.50 8.41 3.27
C VAL A 791 -14.90 7.16 2.48
N LYS A 792 -15.50 7.31 1.28
CA LYS A 792 -15.88 6.16 0.44
C LYS A 792 -14.67 5.30 0.05
N GLN A 793 -13.56 5.90 -0.33
CA GLN A 793 -12.38 5.18 -0.80
C GLN A 793 -11.52 4.60 0.35
N LEU A 794 -11.37 5.32 1.47
CA LEU A 794 -10.39 4.97 2.50
C LEU A 794 -10.99 4.35 3.76
N VAL A 795 -12.26 4.59 4.06
CA VAL A 795 -12.94 4.07 5.24
C VAL A 795 -13.96 2.99 4.88
N LEU A 796 -14.88 3.28 3.94
CA LEU A 796 -15.93 2.33 3.57
C LEU A 796 -15.34 1.08 2.90
N SER A 797 -14.28 1.20 2.11
CA SER A 797 -13.57 0.05 1.53
C SER A 797 -13.10 -0.96 2.58
N LYS A 798 -12.70 -0.48 3.77
CA LYS A 798 -12.30 -1.33 4.90
C LYS A 798 -13.48 -1.96 5.63
N LEU A 799 -14.61 -1.24 5.69
CA LEU A 799 -15.85 -1.73 6.31
C LEU A 799 -16.56 -2.75 5.42
N ASP A 800 -16.42 -2.63 4.09
CA ASP A 800 -17.10 -3.48 3.11
C ASP A 800 -16.32 -4.74 2.75
N TYR A 801 -15.03 -4.80 3.08
CA TYR A 801 -14.22 -5.97 2.79
C TYR A 801 -14.71 -7.18 3.57
N CYS A 802 -15.21 -8.19 2.86
CA CYS A 802 -15.77 -9.43 3.41
C CYS A 802 -16.85 -9.19 4.50
N ASN A 803 -17.67 -8.13 4.34
CA ASN A 803 -18.67 -7.78 5.35
C ASN A 803 -19.89 -8.72 5.36
N SER A 804 -20.06 -9.57 4.35
CA SER A 804 -21.02 -10.66 4.38
C SER A 804 -20.78 -11.62 5.54
N LEU A 805 -19.52 -11.78 6.01
CA LEU A 805 -19.18 -12.57 7.19
C LEU A 805 -19.73 -12.00 8.51
N TYR A 806 -20.22 -10.75 8.50
CA TYR A 806 -20.84 -10.12 9.65
C TYR A 806 -22.37 -10.34 9.73
N MET A 807 -22.90 -11.19 8.84
CA MET A 807 -24.31 -11.55 8.86
C MET A 807 -24.71 -12.12 10.23
N ASN A 808 -25.87 -11.69 10.70
CA ASN A 808 -26.46 -12.12 11.98
C ASN A 808 -25.55 -12.03 13.22
N LEU A 809 -24.58 -11.10 13.23
CA LEU A 809 -23.80 -10.83 14.43
C LEU A 809 -24.63 -10.10 15.50
N PRO A 810 -24.36 -10.33 16.80
CA PRO A 810 -25.00 -9.63 17.88
C PRO A 810 -24.92 -8.10 17.72
N LYS A 811 -26.01 -7.39 18.00
CA LYS A 811 -26.10 -5.91 17.91
C LYS A 811 -24.99 -5.21 18.68
N THR A 812 -24.55 -5.77 19.81
CA THR A 812 -23.44 -5.26 20.63
C THR A 812 -22.11 -5.21 19.88
N ARG A 813 -21.83 -6.20 19.02
CA ARG A 813 -20.62 -6.23 18.16
C ARG A 813 -20.74 -5.23 17.02
N LEU A 814 -21.88 -5.19 16.32
CA LEU A 814 -22.14 -4.26 15.22
C LEU A 814 -22.15 -2.80 15.68
N LYS A 815 -22.50 -2.51 16.95
CA LYS A 815 -22.45 -1.17 17.55
C LYS A 815 -21.07 -0.51 17.42
N LYS A 816 -19.97 -1.30 17.45
CA LYS A 816 -18.60 -0.80 17.26
C LYS A 816 -18.38 -0.25 15.84
N LEU A 817 -18.86 -0.95 14.81
CA LEU A 817 -18.76 -0.53 13.41
C LEU A 817 -19.73 0.64 13.11
N LYS A 818 -20.95 0.60 13.69
CA LYS A 818 -21.92 1.70 13.61
C LYS A 818 -21.35 3.00 14.18
N SER A 819 -20.63 2.92 15.30
CA SER A 819 -19.99 4.09 15.93
C SER A 819 -18.94 4.76 14.99
N ILE A 820 -18.16 3.96 14.26
CA ILE A 820 -17.21 4.49 13.29
C ILE A 820 -17.96 5.21 12.17
N LEU A 821 -18.96 4.55 11.60
CA LEU A 821 -19.71 5.09 10.48
C LEU A 821 -20.45 6.37 10.86
N ASN A 822 -21.03 6.43 12.06
CA ASN A 822 -21.59 7.66 12.62
C ASN A 822 -20.54 8.77 12.77
N GLY A 823 -19.32 8.40 13.21
CA GLY A 823 -18.19 9.31 13.30
C GLY A 823 -17.73 9.86 11.95
N THR A 824 -17.85 9.07 10.87
CA THR A 824 -17.55 9.53 9.51
C THR A 824 -18.60 10.49 8.97
N ILE A 825 -19.90 10.24 9.23
CA ILE A 825 -20.98 11.15 8.83
C ILE A 825 -20.81 12.50 9.55
N ARG A 826 -20.53 12.49 10.86
CA ARG A 826 -20.27 13.72 11.61
C ARG A 826 -19.05 14.50 11.07
N PHE A 827 -18.02 13.80 10.64
CA PHE A 827 -16.85 14.44 10.02
C PHE A 827 -17.17 15.08 8.66
N ILE A 828 -17.96 14.41 7.82
CA ILE A 828 -18.34 14.93 6.51
C ILE A 828 -19.06 16.27 6.66
N TYR A 829 -20.07 16.32 7.55
CA TYR A 829 -20.96 17.47 7.72
C TYR A 829 -20.58 18.40 8.87
N ASN A 830 -19.45 18.18 9.52
CA ASN A 830 -18.97 18.96 10.68
C ASN A 830 -19.96 19.02 11.86
N ILE A 831 -20.74 17.93 12.07
CA ILE A 831 -21.74 17.83 13.14
C ILE A 831 -21.03 17.67 14.48
N LYS A 832 -21.21 18.66 15.38
CA LYS A 832 -20.62 18.66 16.73
C LYS A 832 -21.57 18.04 17.76
N ASP A 833 -22.87 18.23 17.58
CA ASP A 833 -23.87 17.68 18.49
C ASP A 833 -23.96 16.16 18.35
N ARG A 834 -23.82 15.46 19.48
CA ARG A 834 -23.90 14.00 19.54
C ARG A 834 -25.33 13.46 19.57
N SER A 835 -26.31 14.32 19.93
CA SER A 835 -27.73 13.97 19.98
C SER A 835 -28.41 14.03 18.62
N GLU A 836 -27.75 14.71 17.63
CA GLU A 836 -28.35 14.94 16.31
C GLU A 836 -28.57 13.63 15.55
N GLU A 837 -29.77 13.50 14.96
CA GLU A 837 -30.14 12.35 14.16
C GLU A 837 -29.36 12.31 12.85
N LEU A 838 -28.77 11.17 12.54
CA LEU A 838 -27.84 11.06 11.40
C LEU A 838 -28.47 10.49 10.13
N ILE A 839 -29.71 9.97 10.18
CA ILE A 839 -30.36 9.34 9.02
C ILE A 839 -30.45 10.29 7.80
N PRO A 840 -30.87 11.57 7.94
CA PRO A 840 -30.93 12.50 6.81
C PRO A 840 -29.56 12.69 6.14
N TYR A 841 -28.48 12.69 6.94
CA TYR A 841 -27.11 12.86 6.45
C TYR A 841 -26.58 11.60 5.75
N TYR A 842 -27.00 10.41 6.20
CA TYR A 842 -26.72 9.16 5.50
C TYR A 842 -27.32 9.17 4.09
N LYS A 843 -28.59 9.61 3.96
CA LYS A 843 -29.26 9.78 2.67
C LYS A 843 -28.54 10.79 1.79
N LYS A 844 -28.23 11.97 2.31
CA LYS A 844 -27.51 13.05 1.58
C LYS A 844 -26.12 12.61 1.08
N ALA A 845 -25.36 11.86 1.88
CA ALA A 845 -24.05 11.34 1.50
C ALA A 845 -24.11 10.16 0.53
N HIS A 846 -25.27 9.58 0.30
CA HIS A 846 -25.44 8.29 -0.37
C HIS A 846 -24.56 7.19 0.27
N ILE A 847 -24.65 7.06 1.60
CA ILE A 847 -23.95 6.04 2.40
C ILE A 847 -24.99 5.24 3.17
N LEU A 848 -25.00 3.91 2.99
CA LEU A 848 -25.87 3.02 3.75
C LEU A 848 -25.32 2.77 5.16
N PRO A 849 -26.18 2.69 6.20
CA PRO A 849 -25.81 2.21 7.53
C PRO A 849 -25.23 0.80 7.50
N ILE A 850 -24.46 0.41 8.54
CA ILE A 850 -23.71 -0.87 8.55
C ILE A 850 -24.61 -2.09 8.38
N ASP A 851 -25.76 -2.12 9.02
CA ASP A 851 -26.70 -3.25 8.93
C ASP A 851 -27.23 -3.41 7.49
N GLN A 852 -27.55 -2.30 6.81
CA GLN A 852 -28.00 -2.31 5.42
C GLN A 852 -26.87 -2.60 4.44
N ARG A 853 -25.61 -2.26 4.77
CA ARG A 853 -24.45 -2.64 3.95
C ARG A 853 -24.22 -4.14 3.94
N ILE A 854 -24.36 -4.78 5.11
CA ILE A 854 -24.28 -6.24 5.23
C ILE A 854 -25.41 -6.89 4.46
N PHE A 855 -26.65 -6.42 4.68
CA PHE A 855 -27.85 -6.87 3.96
C PHE A 855 -27.67 -6.76 2.44
N PHE A 856 -27.24 -5.58 1.96
CA PHE A 856 -26.95 -5.34 0.54
C PHE A 856 -25.96 -6.35 -0.04
N LYS A 857 -24.90 -6.65 0.70
CA LYS A 857 -23.84 -7.56 0.23
C LYS A 857 -24.33 -9.00 0.17
N VAL A 858 -25.05 -9.46 1.21
CA VAL A 858 -25.66 -10.81 1.21
C VAL A 858 -26.68 -10.94 0.08
N CYS A 859 -27.57 -9.96 -0.12
CA CYS A 859 -28.50 -9.98 -1.25
C CYS A 859 -27.80 -10.03 -2.60
N LEU A 860 -26.67 -9.34 -2.75
CA LEU A 860 -25.89 -9.37 -4.00
C LEU A 860 -25.25 -10.75 -4.27
N LEU A 861 -24.68 -11.38 -3.24
CA LEU A 861 -24.13 -12.73 -3.36
C LEU A 861 -25.24 -13.74 -3.70
N THR A 862 -26.40 -13.60 -3.04
CA THR A 862 -27.56 -14.44 -3.31
C THR A 862 -28.11 -14.24 -4.72
N HIS A 863 -28.24 -13.00 -5.17
CA HIS A 863 -28.65 -12.65 -6.54
C HIS A 863 -27.74 -13.32 -7.57
N ASN A 864 -26.42 -13.16 -7.41
CA ASN A 864 -25.45 -13.78 -8.33
C ASN A 864 -25.55 -15.31 -8.34
N SER A 865 -25.91 -15.94 -7.21
CA SER A 865 -26.09 -17.39 -7.12
C SER A 865 -27.38 -17.84 -7.78
N VAL A 866 -28.48 -17.11 -7.63
CA VAL A 866 -29.78 -17.41 -8.25
C VAL A 866 -29.74 -17.24 -9.75
N HIS A 867 -29.04 -16.19 -10.24
CA HIS A 867 -28.96 -15.87 -11.68
C HIS A 867 -27.66 -16.36 -12.36
N GLY A 868 -26.95 -17.31 -11.76
CA GLY A 868 -25.88 -18.06 -12.41
C GLY A 868 -24.48 -17.44 -12.43
N SER A 869 -24.31 -16.18 -11.93
CA SER A 869 -23.04 -15.45 -11.95
C SER A 869 -22.22 -15.64 -10.65
N SER A 870 -22.25 -16.82 -10.03
CA SER A 870 -21.55 -17.16 -8.79
C SER A 870 -20.80 -18.47 -8.93
N PRO A 871 -19.73 -18.71 -8.11
CA PRO A 871 -19.09 -20.02 -8.01
C PRO A 871 -20.09 -21.11 -7.61
N ASP A 872 -19.90 -22.32 -8.11
CA ASP A 872 -20.81 -23.44 -7.84
C ASP A 872 -20.85 -23.78 -6.36
N TYR A 873 -19.71 -23.72 -5.66
CA TYR A 873 -19.65 -23.96 -4.23
C TYR A 873 -20.49 -22.96 -3.40
N ILE A 874 -20.86 -21.76 -3.94
CA ILE A 874 -21.82 -20.85 -3.32
C ILE A 874 -23.25 -21.17 -3.72
N LYS A 875 -23.48 -21.58 -5.00
CA LYS A 875 -24.81 -22.00 -5.46
C LYS A 875 -25.31 -23.21 -4.65
N GLU A 876 -24.43 -24.16 -4.32
CA GLU A 876 -24.72 -25.32 -3.49
C GLU A 876 -25.22 -24.98 -2.07
N LEU A 877 -24.91 -23.78 -1.55
CA LEU A 877 -25.34 -23.33 -0.23
C LEU A 877 -26.81 -22.89 -0.18
N ILE A 878 -27.46 -22.71 -1.34
CA ILE A 878 -28.84 -22.24 -1.42
C ILE A 878 -29.66 -23.16 -2.34
N GLU A 879 -30.94 -23.34 -2.00
CA GLU A 879 -31.88 -24.18 -2.76
C GLU A 879 -33.10 -23.32 -3.16
N ILE A 880 -33.44 -23.37 -4.45
CA ILE A 880 -34.66 -22.70 -4.94
C ILE A 880 -35.86 -23.55 -4.53
N GLU A 881 -36.89 -22.90 -3.97
CA GLU A 881 -38.13 -23.59 -3.59
C GLU A 881 -38.91 -23.98 -4.86
N VAL A 882 -39.00 -25.26 -5.14
CA VAL A 882 -39.83 -25.78 -6.23
C VAL A 882 -41.30 -25.63 -5.83
N PRO A 883 -42.17 -24.94 -6.59
CA PRO A 883 -43.60 -24.87 -6.29
C PRO A 883 -44.19 -26.31 -6.27
N LYS A 884 -44.78 -26.70 -5.18
CA LYS A 884 -45.54 -27.95 -5.17
C LYS A 884 -46.62 -27.84 -6.22
N ASP A 885 -46.68 -28.81 -7.14
CA ASP A 885 -47.73 -28.93 -8.16
C ASP A 885 -49.09 -28.69 -7.52
N CYS A 886 -49.75 -27.64 -7.94
CA CYS A 886 -51.12 -27.32 -7.49
C CYS A 886 -52.11 -28.20 -8.23
N THR A 887 -52.22 -29.49 -7.79
CA THR A 887 -53.29 -30.37 -8.31
C THR A 887 -54.61 -30.26 -7.61
N THR A 888 -54.79 -29.31 -6.70
CA THR A 888 -56.12 -29.08 -6.07
C THR A 888 -56.23 -27.63 -5.55
N SER A 889 -56.95 -26.80 -6.23
CA SER A 889 -57.94 -25.79 -5.92
C SER A 889 -57.80 -24.50 -6.72
N ASN A 890 -58.95 -24.16 -7.38
CA ASN A 890 -59.25 -22.97 -8.13
C ASN A 890 -59.10 -21.67 -7.32
N THR A 891 -57.89 -21.03 -7.36
CA THR A 891 -57.84 -19.59 -7.06
C THR A 891 -56.85 -18.94 -8.03
N ARG A 892 -57.38 -18.21 -8.99
CA ARG A 892 -56.72 -17.52 -10.08
C ARG A 892 -55.65 -16.46 -9.68
N SER A 893 -55.40 -16.26 -8.37
CA SER A 893 -54.48 -15.24 -7.85
C SER A 893 -53.13 -15.77 -7.29
N LYS A 894 -52.85 -17.08 -7.36
CA LYS A 894 -51.62 -17.70 -6.85
C LYS A 894 -50.72 -18.35 -7.89
N VAL A 895 -51.00 -18.22 -9.16
CA VAL A 895 -50.37 -19.05 -10.21
C VAL A 895 -49.15 -18.39 -10.91
N ALA A 896 -48.77 -17.17 -10.59
CA ALA A 896 -47.42 -16.71 -10.88
C ALA A 896 -46.51 -17.02 -9.68
N GLY A 897 -46.22 -18.30 -9.48
CA GLY A 897 -45.35 -18.75 -8.40
C GLY A 897 -44.01 -18.03 -8.45
N ASP A 898 -43.68 -17.46 -7.32
CA ASP A 898 -42.38 -16.77 -7.10
C ASP A 898 -41.18 -17.73 -7.36
N ARG A 899 -40.84 -17.87 -8.64
CA ARG A 899 -39.82 -18.82 -9.13
C ARG A 899 -38.41 -18.56 -8.59
N PHE A 900 -38.20 -17.42 -7.93
CA PHE A 900 -36.93 -17.06 -7.31
C PHE A 900 -36.97 -17.12 -5.77
N ARG A 901 -37.98 -17.72 -5.17
CA ARG A 901 -38.04 -17.92 -3.74
C ARG A 901 -37.08 -19.02 -3.34
N LEU A 902 -36.35 -18.81 -2.24
CA LEU A 902 -35.38 -19.75 -1.69
C LEU A 902 -35.99 -20.54 -0.53
N LYS A 903 -35.66 -21.84 -0.47
CA LYS A 903 -36.01 -22.72 0.62
C LYS A 903 -35.25 -22.31 1.88
N ILE A 904 -35.97 -21.99 2.95
CA ILE A 904 -35.36 -21.69 4.25
C ILE A 904 -35.13 -23.00 4.99
N PRO A 905 -33.87 -23.36 5.34
CA PRO A 905 -33.57 -24.56 6.09
C PRO A 905 -34.28 -24.57 7.45
N LYS A 906 -34.85 -25.73 7.84
CA LYS A 906 -35.45 -25.88 9.17
C LYS A 906 -34.34 -25.89 10.22
N MET A 907 -34.34 -24.89 11.11
CA MET A 907 -33.40 -24.80 12.23
C MET A 907 -33.94 -25.51 13.45
N PRO A 908 -33.14 -26.30 14.15
CA PRO A 908 -33.53 -26.82 15.47
C PRO A 908 -33.79 -25.64 16.43
N LYS A 909 -34.87 -25.75 17.25
CA LYS A 909 -35.31 -24.66 18.16
C LYS A 909 -34.23 -24.14 19.12
N ASN A 910 -33.18 -24.92 19.38
CA ASN A 910 -32.06 -24.60 20.28
C ASN A 910 -30.83 -24.01 19.59
N MET A 911 -30.85 -23.82 18.26
CA MET A 911 -29.71 -23.25 17.51
C MET A 911 -29.97 -21.77 17.19
N VAL A 912 -29.50 -20.90 18.05
CA VAL A 912 -29.68 -19.44 17.95
C VAL A 912 -28.76 -18.78 16.90
N ASP A 913 -27.85 -19.53 16.27
CA ASP A 913 -26.75 -18.97 15.49
C ASP A 913 -26.96 -19.10 13.97
N GLY A 914 -27.78 -18.21 13.42
CA GLY A 914 -27.99 -18.05 11.96
C GLY A 914 -26.79 -17.41 11.23
N ARG A 915 -25.54 -17.61 11.69
CA ARG A 915 -24.32 -17.06 11.08
C ARG A 915 -23.80 -17.86 9.89
N ARG A 916 -24.61 -18.75 9.35
CA ARG A 916 -24.33 -19.49 8.12
C ARG A 916 -25.01 -18.78 6.94
N PHE A 917 -24.28 -18.67 5.84
CA PHE A 917 -24.83 -18.10 4.61
C PHE A 917 -26.04 -18.92 4.12
N SER A 918 -25.93 -20.23 4.18
CA SER A 918 -27.01 -21.18 3.82
C SER A 918 -28.31 -20.96 4.58
N ASN A 919 -28.27 -20.38 5.79
CA ASN A 919 -29.44 -20.07 6.61
C ASN A 919 -29.91 -18.63 6.46
N PHE A 920 -28.95 -17.68 6.44
CA PHE A 920 -29.26 -16.25 6.47
C PHE A 920 -29.64 -15.68 5.10
N ALA A 921 -28.99 -16.16 4.04
CA ALA A 921 -29.21 -15.68 2.67
C ALA A 921 -30.65 -15.94 2.19
N PRO A 922 -31.24 -17.16 2.35
CA PRO A 922 -32.62 -17.38 1.94
C PRO A 922 -33.62 -16.48 2.66
N THR A 923 -33.46 -16.27 3.96
CA THR A 923 -34.34 -15.39 4.74
C THR A 923 -34.24 -13.94 4.27
N THR A 924 -33.00 -13.45 4.07
CA THR A 924 -32.70 -12.10 3.60
C THR A 924 -33.25 -11.88 2.20
N TRP A 925 -33.02 -12.80 1.29
CA TRP A 925 -33.49 -12.75 -0.10
C TRP A 925 -35.02 -12.76 -0.21
N ASN A 926 -35.70 -13.66 0.53
CA ASN A 926 -37.15 -13.78 0.52
C ASN A 926 -37.86 -12.56 1.13
N SER A 927 -37.16 -11.72 1.91
CA SER A 927 -37.68 -10.46 2.42
C SER A 927 -37.75 -9.34 1.37
N LEU A 928 -37.01 -9.49 0.23
CA LEU A 928 -37.06 -8.52 -0.86
C LEU A 928 -38.40 -8.61 -1.63
N PRO A 929 -38.91 -7.48 -2.15
CA PRO A 929 -40.04 -7.48 -3.10
C PRO A 929 -39.78 -8.39 -4.30
N PHE A 930 -40.82 -9.04 -4.80
CA PHE A 930 -40.72 -9.90 -5.98
C PHE A 930 -40.12 -9.18 -7.20
N SER A 931 -40.51 -7.91 -7.40
CA SER A 931 -39.99 -7.06 -8.49
C SER A 931 -38.47 -6.90 -8.47
N LEU A 932 -37.83 -6.91 -7.29
CA LEU A 932 -36.39 -6.87 -7.18
C LEU A 932 -35.76 -8.24 -7.48
N ARG A 933 -36.36 -9.34 -6.98
CA ARG A 933 -35.83 -10.69 -7.17
C ARG A 933 -35.85 -11.17 -8.61
N CYS A 934 -36.71 -10.60 -9.45
CA CYS A 934 -36.82 -10.91 -10.88
C CYS A 934 -35.81 -10.18 -11.78
N ILE A 935 -35.02 -9.25 -11.24
CA ILE A 935 -34.03 -8.52 -12.04
C ILE A 935 -32.82 -9.43 -12.28
N GLU A 936 -32.58 -9.83 -13.51
CA GLU A 936 -31.45 -10.70 -13.88
C GLU A 936 -30.13 -9.91 -14.03
N ASP A 937 -30.20 -8.69 -14.55
CA ASP A 937 -29.02 -7.83 -14.74
C ASP A 937 -28.46 -7.33 -13.40
N THR A 938 -27.23 -7.77 -13.04
CA THR A 938 -26.57 -7.42 -11.76
C THR A 938 -26.35 -5.91 -11.58
N PRO A 939 -25.90 -5.10 -12.57
CA PRO A 939 -25.82 -3.65 -12.45
C PRO A 939 -27.16 -3.00 -12.10
N ASN A 940 -28.22 -3.39 -12.76
CA ASN A 940 -29.57 -2.87 -12.50
C ASN A 940 -30.08 -3.31 -11.14
N PHE A 941 -29.91 -4.58 -10.77
CA PHE A 941 -30.23 -5.07 -9.42
C PHE A 941 -29.54 -4.27 -8.32
N LYS A 942 -28.23 -4.02 -8.46
CA LYS A 942 -27.44 -3.20 -7.52
C LYS A 942 -28.04 -1.81 -7.33
N LYS A 943 -28.43 -1.16 -8.43
CA LYS A 943 -29.03 0.17 -8.42
C LYS A 943 -30.37 0.17 -7.72
N MET A 944 -31.25 -0.75 -8.11
CA MET A 944 -32.62 -0.84 -7.56
C MET A 944 -32.63 -1.26 -6.10
N LEU A 945 -31.77 -2.21 -5.72
CA LEU A 945 -31.61 -2.61 -4.30
C LEU A 945 -31.12 -1.45 -3.44
N LYS A 946 -30.15 -0.65 -3.92
CA LYS A 946 -29.71 0.54 -3.19
C LYS A 946 -30.83 1.54 -2.98
N ASN A 947 -31.62 1.83 -4.03
CA ASN A 947 -32.76 2.75 -3.92
C ASN A 947 -33.76 2.23 -2.89
N HIS A 948 -34.15 0.96 -3.00
CA HIS A 948 -35.07 0.33 -2.02
C HIS A 948 -34.56 0.45 -0.58
N LEU A 949 -33.26 0.27 -0.36
CA LEU A 949 -32.65 0.40 0.98
C LEU A 949 -32.59 1.85 1.46
N TYR A 950 -32.42 2.85 0.58
CA TYR A 950 -32.49 4.27 0.94
C TYR A 950 -33.94 4.71 1.23
N ASP A 951 -34.91 4.18 0.52
CA ASP A 951 -36.34 4.47 0.77
C ASP A 951 -36.80 3.89 2.12
N SER A 952 -36.22 2.76 2.53
CA SER A 952 -36.49 2.11 3.80
C SER A 952 -35.78 2.73 5.01
N LEU A 953 -34.87 3.67 4.84
CA LEU A 953 -34.24 4.48 5.89
C LEU A 953 -35.20 5.60 6.35
#